data_912062119859f8df375e7f75c675c145
#
_entry.id   912062119859f8df375e7f75c675c145
#
_cell.length_a   1.000
_cell.length_b   1.000
_cell.length_c   1.000
_cell.angle_alpha   90.00
_cell.angle_beta   90.00
_cell.angle_gamma   90.00
#
_symmetry.space_group_name_H-M   'P 1'
#
loop_
_entity.id
_entity.type
_entity.pdbx_description
1 polymer ?
#
loop_
_entity_poly.entity_id
_entity_poly.type
_entity_poly.pdbx_seq_one_letter_code
_entity_poly.pdbx_strand_id
1 'polypeptide(L)'
;MERKISKIQFFQMFMLLLVTGAVCVLVYKAQIRENLHRPLEYTMMTEHKDRGEIVLSREMPEISEVFTCKTPELKKISIECVGKNVAAGAMLSMVLADGETGEVYFEEEKPAGEVLNSRIQKKVEMELKEPLKGSENKKLRLTWKLQNGDSTAFHITANQKNVIVDSFNNQKGDGTNVIYYLHYGDNTCLKGLYVLLCAALLFFEAMCFYLIVMRGLSVEQFFVPAALVLGLIFQCLFTVGSVPDEQTHLDTAYKFSNRMLFVEETENPYTIYKRVCDVEMSDMLTNGLETNSQYLLMTETFTEPENTELVEVPYQDASSLVPGLVYMPAAAGISLGRLLGLSAMLTLQLGRIFNLLAFVLLSWTAIRIIPFGKNLLGMTALLPIALQQGASASYDAVVNGGFFVFIALCLRMGKEERTKKWEFVLLGIFALFTATTKGGVYLPLLLLTVFVFGRNSGKKNQQEKTRKISAKWMITAGVLAVVLLALCIYKFMPVMQSFLQAGDMTADGSGMYTIPYLLAHPLKVVYLYWNTLMKRGDFFLHSFLGGALSWLDFEMSWLFAVVFLGGLLLAANMEEDRFVGNRKQKICMAAACALSAGLIFLSMLVGYTKNNLNYIQGIQGRYFLPLAPAFLLLAGNKMIHVQREQRAAIWMTVLVTEILLVLQAAAMTGMV
;
A
#
# COMPACT_ATOMS: atom_id res chain seq x y z
N MET A 1 24.48 7.25 -33.58
CA MET A 1 24.54 6.09 -34.49
C MET A 1 23.29 5.24 -34.27
N GLU A 2 22.34 5.24 -35.18
CA GLU A 2 21.14 4.40 -35.05
C GLU A 2 21.55 2.92 -35.20
N ARG A 3 21.30 2.15 -34.15
CA ARG A 3 21.54 0.70 -34.20
C ARG A 3 20.56 0.08 -35.19
N LYS A 4 21.04 -0.52 -36.29
CA LYS A 4 20.18 -1.28 -37.22
C LYS A 4 19.53 -2.44 -36.45
N ILE A 5 18.21 -2.40 -36.36
CA ILE A 5 17.43 -3.44 -35.69
C ILE A 5 17.53 -4.72 -36.53
N SER A 6 17.89 -5.85 -35.91
CA SER A 6 18.07 -7.13 -36.60
C SER A 6 16.74 -7.90 -36.67
N LYS A 7 16.56 -8.71 -37.72
CA LYS A 7 15.42 -9.66 -37.82
C LYS A 7 15.35 -10.62 -36.64
N ILE A 8 16.51 -10.98 -36.07
CA ILE A 8 16.61 -11.86 -34.88
C ILE A 8 15.98 -11.19 -33.66
N GLN A 9 16.21 -9.89 -33.47
CA GLN A 9 15.63 -9.16 -32.33
C GLN A 9 14.09 -9.06 -32.46
N PHE A 10 13.56 -8.87 -33.67
CA PHE A 10 12.10 -8.93 -33.89
C PHE A 10 11.53 -10.31 -33.58
N PHE A 11 12.22 -11.36 -34.00
CA PHE A 11 11.80 -12.73 -33.71
C PHE A 11 11.84 -13.01 -32.19
N GLN A 12 12.89 -12.58 -31.49
CA GLN A 12 13.00 -12.70 -30.02
C GLN A 12 11.85 -11.96 -29.30
N MET A 13 11.55 -10.72 -29.72
CA MET A 13 10.42 -9.95 -29.16
C MET A 13 9.09 -10.68 -29.40
N PHE A 14 8.86 -11.15 -30.62
CA PHE A 14 7.64 -11.89 -30.95
C PHE A 14 7.50 -13.16 -30.11
N MET A 15 8.57 -13.94 -29.96
CA MET A 15 8.55 -15.16 -29.13
C MET A 15 8.28 -14.85 -27.67
N LEU A 16 8.87 -13.77 -27.12
CA LEU A 16 8.66 -13.35 -25.75
C LEU A 16 7.19 -12.95 -25.53
N LEU A 17 6.62 -12.09 -26.38
CA LEU A 17 5.22 -11.68 -26.32
C LEU A 17 4.26 -12.88 -26.48
N LEU A 18 4.62 -13.86 -27.31
CA LEU A 18 3.82 -15.08 -27.49
C LEU A 18 3.81 -15.91 -26.19
N VAL A 19 4.96 -16.05 -25.54
CA VAL A 19 5.05 -16.77 -24.26
C VAL A 19 4.23 -16.04 -23.17
N THR A 20 4.40 -14.73 -23.02
CA THR A 20 3.63 -13.91 -22.06
C THR A 20 2.14 -13.98 -22.36
N GLY A 21 1.73 -13.87 -23.64
CA GLY A 21 0.34 -14.02 -24.04
C GLY A 21 -0.23 -15.41 -23.71
N ALA A 22 0.57 -16.48 -23.91
CA ALA A 22 0.16 -17.83 -23.50
C ALA A 22 -0.02 -17.94 -21.98
N VAL A 23 0.88 -17.34 -21.18
CA VAL A 23 0.74 -17.27 -19.72
C VAL A 23 -0.53 -16.51 -19.33
N CYS A 24 -0.83 -15.37 -19.95
CA CYS A 24 -2.09 -14.62 -19.72
C CYS A 24 -3.31 -15.53 -19.97
N VAL A 25 -3.32 -16.29 -21.06
CA VAL A 25 -4.43 -17.23 -21.37
C VAL A 25 -4.51 -18.36 -20.34
N LEU A 26 -3.37 -18.88 -19.89
CA LEU A 26 -3.33 -19.94 -18.87
C LEU A 26 -3.88 -19.43 -17.53
N VAL A 27 -3.45 -18.26 -17.08
CA VAL A 27 -3.96 -17.61 -15.84
C VAL A 27 -5.46 -17.37 -15.95
N TYR A 28 -5.94 -16.85 -17.09
CA TYR A 28 -7.38 -16.70 -17.33
C TYR A 28 -8.14 -18.00 -17.15
N LYS A 29 -7.68 -19.08 -17.82
CA LYS A 29 -8.36 -20.38 -17.77
C LYS A 29 -8.30 -21.05 -16.40
N ALA A 30 -7.17 -20.91 -15.70
CA ALA A 30 -6.93 -21.63 -14.46
C ALA A 30 -7.58 -20.94 -13.24
N GLN A 31 -7.71 -19.60 -13.26
CA GLN A 31 -8.07 -18.85 -12.05
C GLN A 31 -9.17 -17.79 -12.27
N ILE A 32 -9.14 -17.04 -13.37
CA ILE A 32 -10.08 -15.93 -13.57
C ILE A 32 -11.45 -16.42 -14.03
N ARG A 33 -11.48 -17.37 -14.96
CA ARG A 33 -12.71 -17.83 -15.62
C ARG A 33 -13.78 -18.35 -14.66
N GLU A 34 -13.35 -19.09 -13.64
CA GLU A 34 -14.30 -19.68 -12.68
C GLU A 34 -14.96 -18.61 -11.80
N ASN A 35 -14.27 -17.54 -11.53
CA ASN A 35 -14.75 -16.46 -10.68
C ASN A 35 -15.65 -15.45 -11.42
N LEU A 36 -15.63 -15.41 -12.76
CA LEU A 36 -16.46 -14.48 -13.55
C LEU A 36 -17.96 -14.68 -13.37
N HIS A 37 -18.39 -15.90 -13.05
CA HIS A 37 -19.81 -16.24 -12.88
C HIS A 37 -20.25 -16.20 -11.41
N ARG A 38 -19.35 -15.89 -10.48
CA ARG A 38 -19.73 -15.69 -9.08
C ARG A 38 -20.49 -14.38 -8.96
N PRO A 39 -21.64 -14.36 -8.27
CA PRO A 39 -22.33 -13.11 -8.01
C PRO A 39 -21.47 -12.20 -7.12
N LEU A 40 -21.63 -10.91 -7.31
CA LEU A 40 -21.08 -9.88 -6.44
C LEU A 40 -21.74 -9.96 -5.07
N GLU A 41 -21.03 -9.58 -4.01
CA GLU A 41 -21.53 -9.60 -2.64
C GLU A 41 -21.59 -8.18 -2.09
N TYR A 42 -22.77 -7.77 -1.61
CA TYR A 42 -22.95 -6.56 -0.83
C TYR A 42 -23.23 -6.93 0.62
N THR A 43 -22.39 -6.50 1.54
CA THR A 43 -22.55 -6.81 2.96
C THR A 43 -23.32 -5.70 3.67
N MET A 44 -24.49 -6.02 4.22
CA MET A 44 -25.27 -5.10 5.06
C MET A 44 -24.74 -5.13 6.49
N MET A 45 -23.62 -4.44 6.72
CA MET A 45 -22.90 -4.42 7.98
C MET A 45 -22.48 -3.01 8.36
N THR A 46 -22.48 -2.75 9.67
CA THR A 46 -21.85 -1.58 10.28
C THR A 46 -20.41 -1.89 10.72
N GLU A 47 -19.74 -0.97 11.36
CA GLU A 47 -18.35 -1.13 11.81
C GLU A 47 -18.13 -2.43 12.59
N HIS A 48 -16.99 -3.10 12.37
CA HIS A 48 -16.60 -4.36 13.02
C HIS A 48 -16.70 -4.38 14.56
N LYS A 49 -16.71 -3.23 15.21
CA LYS A 49 -16.77 -3.08 16.67
C LYS A 49 -18.16 -3.37 17.25
N ASP A 50 -19.19 -3.35 16.43
CA ASP A 50 -20.59 -3.46 16.85
C ASP A 50 -21.20 -4.84 16.51
N ARG A 51 -20.36 -5.84 16.23
CA ARG A 51 -20.79 -7.21 15.98
C ARG A 51 -21.23 -7.91 17.26
N GLY A 52 -22.37 -8.61 17.18
CA GLY A 52 -22.90 -9.47 18.19
C GLY A 52 -23.62 -10.68 17.60
N GLU A 53 -24.48 -11.30 18.35
CA GLU A 53 -25.26 -12.48 17.93
C GLU A 53 -26.72 -12.29 18.27
N ILE A 54 -27.61 -12.75 17.36
CA ILE A 54 -29.02 -12.98 17.62
C ILE A 54 -29.22 -14.49 17.69
N VAL A 55 -29.98 -14.95 18.70
CA VAL A 55 -30.18 -16.39 18.90
C VAL A 55 -31.61 -16.78 18.51
N LEU A 56 -31.72 -17.54 17.41
CA LEU A 56 -32.93 -18.19 17.00
C LEU A 56 -33.04 -19.53 17.77
N SER A 57 -34.05 -19.66 18.65
CA SER A 57 -34.21 -20.80 19.55
C SER A 57 -35.67 -21.00 19.90
N ARG A 58 -35.95 -21.92 20.84
CA ARG A 58 -37.34 -22.10 21.35
C ARG A 58 -37.90 -20.83 21.99
N GLU A 59 -37.07 -19.99 22.62
CA GLU A 59 -37.51 -18.73 23.26
C GLU A 59 -37.79 -17.64 22.22
N MET A 60 -37.05 -17.64 21.10
CA MET A 60 -37.24 -16.77 19.95
C MET A 60 -37.30 -17.67 18.68
N PRO A 61 -38.45 -18.30 18.40
CA PRO A 61 -38.56 -19.29 17.32
C PRO A 61 -38.64 -18.64 15.92
N GLU A 62 -38.81 -17.34 15.85
CA GLU A 62 -38.95 -16.60 14.59
C GLU A 62 -38.20 -15.27 14.68
N ILE A 63 -37.49 -14.95 13.63
CA ILE A 63 -36.85 -13.64 13.39
C ILE A 63 -37.38 -13.12 12.06
N SER A 64 -38.00 -11.95 12.08
CA SER A 64 -38.51 -11.29 10.87
C SER A 64 -38.02 -9.88 10.80
N GLU A 65 -37.31 -9.54 9.72
CA GLU A 65 -36.72 -8.22 9.49
C GLU A 65 -37.19 -7.66 8.15
N VAL A 66 -37.43 -6.36 8.12
CA VAL A 66 -37.68 -5.61 6.88
C VAL A 66 -36.47 -4.68 6.65
N PHE A 67 -35.85 -4.83 5.51
CA PHE A 67 -34.70 -4.02 5.11
C PHE A 67 -34.91 -3.46 3.70
N THR A 68 -34.23 -2.33 3.42
CA THR A 68 -34.19 -1.74 2.08
C THR A 68 -33.05 -2.38 1.30
N CYS A 69 -33.37 -3.06 0.20
CA CYS A 69 -32.37 -3.70 -0.65
C CYS A 69 -31.50 -2.65 -1.35
N LYS A 70 -30.19 -2.84 -1.33
CA LYS A 70 -29.20 -1.92 -1.91
C LYS A 70 -28.62 -2.40 -3.24
N THR A 71 -29.12 -3.53 -3.76
CA THR A 71 -28.60 -4.12 -4.99
C THR A 71 -29.64 -4.04 -6.11
N PRO A 72 -29.23 -3.71 -7.36
CA PRO A 72 -30.17 -3.56 -8.48
C PRO A 72 -30.85 -4.87 -8.91
N GLU A 73 -30.18 -5.98 -8.63
CA GLU A 73 -30.65 -7.33 -8.88
C GLU A 73 -30.25 -8.21 -7.67
N LEU A 74 -31.15 -9.00 -7.16
CA LEU A 74 -30.88 -9.91 -6.06
C LEU A 74 -30.95 -11.35 -6.54
N LYS A 75 -29.87 -12.11 -6.43
CA LYS A 75 -29.75 -13.52 -6.82
C LYS A 75 -29.80 -14.46 -5.64
N LYS A 76 -29.11 -14.09 -4.57
CA LYS A 76 -28.94 -14.92 -3.38
C LYS A 76 -28.78 -14.03 -2.15
N ILE A 77 -29.27 -14.50 -1.01
CA ILE A 77 -28.98 -13.91 0.30
C ILE A 77 -28.26 -14.96 1.13
N SER A 78 -27.24 -14.57 1.85
CA SER A 78 -26.60 -15.44 2.84
C SER A 78 -26.42 -14.74 4.19
N ILE A 79 -26.38 -15.55 5.26
CA ILE A 79 -26.09 -15.14 6.63
C ILE A 79 -25.03 -16.04 7.24
N GLU A 80 -24.31 -15.53 8.20
CA GLU A 80 -23.38 -16.34 9.00
C GLU A 80 -24.05 -16.79 10.28
N CYS A 81 -24.07 -18.11 10.54
CA CYS A 81 -24.61 -18.64 11.77
C CYS A 81 -23.89 -19.90 12.26
N VAL A 82 -24.02 -20.16 13.55
CA VAL A 82 -23.47 -21.34 14.23
C VAL A 82 -24.63 -22.06 14.95
N GLY A 83 -24.82 -23.33 14.63
CA GLY A 83 -25.83 -24.17 15.32
C GLY A 83 -25.24 -24.82 16.58
N LYS A 84 -26.01 -24.77 17.66
CA LYS A 84 -25.71 -25.49 18.90
C LYS A 84 -26.87 -26.46 19.23
N ASN A 85 -26.51 -27.66 19.63
CA ASN A 85 -27.48 -28.73 20.04
C ASN A 85 -28.56 -28.99 19.02
N VAL A 86 -28.23 -29.09 17.75
CA VAL A 86 -29.19 -29.25 16.65
C VAL A 86 -29.88 -30.60 16.75
N ALA A 87 -31.21 -30.60 17.01
CA ALA A 87 -32.04 -31.79 17.12
C ALA A 87 -32.27 -32.42 15.74
N ALA A 88 -32.30 -33.74 15.65
CA ALA A 88 -32.47 -34.47 14.39
C ALA A 88 -33.78 -34.16 13.64
N GLY A 89 -34.82 -33.68 14.34
CA GLY A 89 -36.12 -33.31 13.76
C GLY A 89 -36.35 -31.81 13.60
N ALA A 90 -35.33 -30.97 13.90
CA ALA A 90 -35.46 -29.54 13.77
C ALA A 90 -35.48 -29.11 12.29
N MET A 91 -36.41 -28.23 11.93
CA MET A 91 -36.55 -27.66 10.58
C MET A 91 -36.32 -26.16 10.63
N LEU A 92 -35.59 -25.63 9.66
CA LEU A 92 -35.39 -24.19 9.44
C LEU A 92 -36.18 -23.77 8.20
N SER A 93 -37.17 -22.90 8.39
CA SER A 93 -37.94 -22.28 7.31
C SER A 93 -37.37 -20.88 7.05
N MET A 94 -37.20 -20.54 5.78
CA MET A 94 -36.67 -19.27 5.29
C MET A 94 -37.64 -18.70 4.26
N VAL A 95 -38.14 -17.48 4.47
CA VAL A 95 -39.07 -16.82 3.58
C VAL A 95 -38.56 -15.41 3.25
N LEU A 96 -38.45 -15.10 1.96
CA LEU A 96 -38.19 -13.74 1.44
C LEU A 96 -39.48 -13.26 0.75
N ALA A 97 -39.99 -12.12 1.19
CA ALA A 97 -41.22 -11.54 0.63
C ALA A 97 -41.01 -10.01 0.42
N ASP A 98 -41.87 -9.44 -0.39
CA ASP A 98 -42.01 -7.98 -0.47
C ASP A 98 -42.49 -7.43 0.88
N GLY A 99 -41.81 -6.42 1.39
CA GLY A 99 -42.08 -5.83 2.70
C GLY A 99 -43.36 -5.01 2.78
N GLU A 100 -43.90 -4.59 1.63
CA GLU A 100 -45.10 -3.75 1.53
C GLU A 100 -46.31 -4.58 1.05
N THR A 101 -46.13 -5.37 0.01
CA THR A 101 -47.26 -6.18 -0.58
C THR A 101 -47.40 -7.53 0.05
N GLY A 102 -46.36 -8.08 0.66
CA GLY A 102 -46.36 -9.45 1.20
C GLY A 102 -46.18 -10.54 0.13
N GLU A 103 -45.93 -10.21 -1.13
CA GLU A 103 -45.65 -11.16 -2.19
C GLU A 103 -44.40 -11.99 -1.86
N VAL A 104 -44.50 -13.31 -1.92
CA VAL A 104 -43.39 -14.22 -1.59
C VAL A 104 -42.51 -14.45 -2.82
N TYR A 105 -41.26 -14.10 -2.74
CA TYR A 105 -40.25 -14.32 -3.78
C TYR A 105 -39.50 -15.64 -3.62
N PHE A 106 -39.33 -16.07 -2.36
CA PHE A 106 -38.63 -17.29 -2.02
C PHE A 106 -39.16 -17.88 -0.72
N GLU A 107 -39.37 -19.20 -0.72
CA GLU A 107 -39.71 -19.96 0.46
C GLU A 107 -39.04 -21.32 0.38
N GLU A 108 -38.29 -21.68 1.42
CA GLU A 108 -37.61 -22.95 1.52
C GLU A 108 -37.60 -23.45 2.96
N GLU A 109 -37.83 -24.75 3.13
CA GLU A 109 -37.75 -25.43 4.41
C GLU A 109 -36.71 -26.54 4.32
N LYS A 110 -35.71 -26.52 5.21
CA LYS A 110 -34.59 -27.46 5.23
C LYS A 110 -34.43 -28.08 6.63
N PRO A 111 -34.02 -29.38 6.70
CA PRO A 111 -33.59 -29.94 7.99
C PRO A 111 -32.44 -29.10 8.56
N ALA A 112 -32.59 -28.67 9.78
CA ALA A 112 -31.63 -27.81 10.46
C ALA A 112 -30.21 -28.43 10.52
N GLY A 113 -30.12 -29.76 10.60
CA GLY A 113 -28.87 -30.50 10.60
C GLY A 113 -28.12 -30.48 9.26
N GLU A 114 -28.81 -30.33 8.12
CA GLU A 114 -28.19 -30.22 6.81
C GLU A 114 -27.55 -28.84 6.60
N VAL A 115 -28.17 -27.82 7.20
CA VAL A 115 -27.73 -26.44 7.07
C VAL A 115 -26.46 -26.16 7.92
N LEU A 116 -26.22 -26.93 9.00
CA LEU A 116 -25.33 -26.51 10.10
C LEU A 116 -24.31 -27.57 10.58
N ASN A 117 -23.98 -28.54 9.79
CA ASN A 117 -23.14 -29.67 10.20
C ASN A 117 -21.62 -29.37 10.30
N SER A 118 -21.20 -28.20 10.79
CA SER A 118 -19.78 -27.98 11.11
C SER A 118 -19.57 -27.07 12.34
N ARG A 119 -18.46 -27.32 13.05
CA ARG A 119 -18.00 -26.52 14.19
C ARG A 119 -17.44 -25.14 13.78
N ILE A 120 -17.48 -24.80 12.49
CA ILE A 120 -16.98 -23.56 11.93
C ILE A 120 -18.19 -22.76 11.45
N GLN A 121 -18.22 -21.44 11.65
CA GLN A 121 -19.23 -20.55 11.10
C GLN A 121 -19.49 -20.88 9.64
N LYS A 122 -20.75 -21.17 9.31
CA LYS A 122 -21.18 -21.43 7.93
C LYS A 122 -22.11 -20.33 7.46
N LYS A 123 -21.93 -19.93 6.20
CA LYS A 123 -22.93 -19.14 5.49
C LYS A 123 -24.11 -20.05 5.15
N VAL A 124 -25.30 -19.69 5.63
CA VAL A 124 -26.56 -20.28 5.17
C VAL A 124 -27.02 -19.45 3.98
N GLU A 125 -27.25 -20.13 2.86
CA GLU A 125 -27.53 -19.48 1.59
C GLU A 125 -28.98 -19.75 1.17
N MET A 126 -29.65 -18.70 0.71
CA MET A 126 -30.96 -18.72 0.02
C MET A 126 -30.75 -18.26 -1.40
N GLU A 127 -30.83 -19.14 -2.36
CA GLU A 127 -30.68 -18.84 -3.78
C GLU A 127 -32.05 -18.74 -4.44
N LEU A 128 -32.36 -17.57 -5.02
CA LEU A 128 -33.63 -17.37 -5.71
C LEU A 128 -33.64 -18.16 -7.03
N LYS A 129 -34.76 -18.78 -7.35
CA LYS A 129 -34.95 -19.54 -8.61
C LYS A 129 -34.77 -18.65 -9.83
N GLU A 130 -35.25 -17.42 -9.73
CA GLU A 130 -35.03 -16.36 -10.73
C GLU A 130 -34.51 -15.10 -10.02
N PRO A 131 -33.54 -14.40 -10.58
CA PRO A 131 -33.05 -13.16 -9.99
C PRO A 131 -34.13 -12.09 -9.87
N LEU A 132 -34.27 -11.47 -8.71
CA LEU A 132 -35.21 -10.39 -8.47
C LEU A 132 -34.63 -9.09 -9.05
N LYS A 133 -35.03 -8.75 -10.29
CA LYS A 133 -34.62 -7.54 -10.99
C LYS A 133 -35.32 -6.30 -10.45
N GLY A 134 -34.61 -5.15 -10.46
CA GLY A 134 -35.14 -3.89 -9.93
C GLY A 134 -35.40 -3.96 -8.44
N SER A 135 -34.57 -4.70 -7.69
CA SER A 135 -34.67 -4.85 -6.24
C SER A 135 -34.13 -3.63 -5.49
N GLU A 136 -33.36 -2.77 -6.13
CA GLU A 136 -32.80 -1.58 -5.50
C GLU A 136 -33.89 -0.67 -4.93
N ASN A 137 -33.68 -0.26 -3.69
CA ASN A 137 -34.61 0.53 -2.86
C ASN A 137 -35.98 -0.13 -2.57
N LYS A 138 -36.17 -1.40 -2.95
CA LYS A 138 -37.35 -2.16 -2.49
C LYS A 138 -37.21 -2.56 -1.03
N LYS A 139 -38.31 -2.51 -0.30
CA LYS A 139 -38.42 -3.08 1.04
C LYS A 139 -38.65 -4.56 0.94
N LEU A 140 -37.71 -5.35 1.46
CA LEU A 140 -37.79 -6.80 1.48
C LEU A 140 -37.95 -7.27 2.92
N ARG A 141 -38.85 -8.23 3.12
CA ARG A 141 -39.04 -8.91 4.41
C ARG A 141 -38.40 -10.29 4.37
N LEU A 142 -37.49 -10.52 5.29
CA LEU A 142 -36.82 -11.81 5.47
C LEU A 142 -37.22 -12.41 6.80
N THR A 143 -37.78 -13.63 6.77
CA THR A 143 -38.24 -14.35 7.95
C THR A 143 -37.53 -15.68 8.09
N TRP A 144 -36.97 -15.90 9.26
CA TRP A 144 -36.35 -17.16 9.69
C TRP A 144 -37.20 -17.80 10.78
N LYS A 145 -37.53 -19.07 10.62
CA LYS A 145 -38.38 -19.76 11.60
C LYS A 145 -37.83 -21.14 11.92
N LEU A 146 -37.63 -21.40 13.20
CA LEU A 146 -37.24 -22.71 13.71
C LEU A 146 -38.47 -23.50 14.17
N GLN A 147 -38.63 -24.69 13.61
CA GLN A 147 -39.69 -25.62 13.97
C GLN A 147 -39.09 -26.89 14.58
N ASN A 148 -39.81 -27.50 15.53
CA ASN A 148 -39.41 -28.77 16.19
C ASN A 148 -38.01 -28.76 16.80
N GLY A 149 -37.55 -27.60 17.32
CA GLY A 149 -36.18 -27.38 17.78
C GLY A 149 -36.04 -27.25 19.29
N ASP A 150 -36.63 -28.13 20.11
CA ASP A 150 -36.66 -27.97 21.60
C ASP A 150 -35.33 -27.72 22.27
N SER A 151 -34.23 -28.24 21.74
CA SER A 151 -32.86 -28.01 22.25
C SER A 151 -31.96 -27.25 21.29
N THR A 152 -32.45 -26.87 20.11
CA THR A 152 -31.69 -26.27 19.03
C THR A 152 -31.57 -24.76 19.19
N ALA A 153 -30.38 -24.22 19.04
CA ALA A 153 -30.15 -22.81 19.00
C ALA A 153 -29.24 -22.44 17.81
N PHE A 154 -29.61 -21.41 17.05
CA PHE A 154 -28.81 -20.81 15.99
C PHE A 154 -28.30 -19.44 16.43
N HIS A 155 -27.01 -19.32 16.54
CA HIS A 155 -26.33 -18.06 16.80
C HIS A 155 -26.03 -17.38 15.45
N ILE A 156 -26.79 -16.37 15.12
CA ILE A 156 -26.71 -15.63 13.85
C ILE A 156 -25.90 -14.37 14.10
N THR A 157 -24.92 -14.09 13.25
CA THR A 157 -24.09 -12.88 13.35
C THR A 157 -24.95 -11.65 13.09
N ALA A 158 -24.84 -10.65 13.98
CA ALA A 158 -25.71 -9.47 13.97
C ALA A 158 -24.95 -8.19 14.28
N ASN A 159 -25.48 -7.05 13.81
CA ASN A 159 -25.11 -5.70 14.25
C ASN A 159 -25.82 -5.38 15.57
N GLN A 160 -25.16 -4.66 16.49
CA GLN A 160 -25.73 -4.32 17.80
C GLN A 160 -26.06 -2.84 17.99
N LYS A 161 -25.65 -1.95 17.09
CA LYS A 161 -25.76 -0.50 17.34
C LYS A 161 -26.29 0.36 16.20
N ASN A 162 -26.62 -0.22 15.03
CA ASN A 162 -27.04 0.61 13.90
C ASN A 162 -28.28 0.07 13.22
N VAL A 163 -29.21 0.96 12.90
CA VAL A 163 -30.48 0.63 12.25
C VAL A 163 -30.26 0.57 10.74
N ILE A 164 -29.89 -0.59 10.23
CA ILE A 164 -29.85 -0.89 8.77
C ILE A 164 -31.22 -1.43 8.32
N VAL A 165 -32.05 -1.90 9.24
CA VAL A 165 -33.37 -2.47 8.98
C VAL A 165 -34.47 -1.52 9.41
N ASP A 166 -35.56 -1.49 8.64
CA ASP A 166 -36.76 -0.68 8.94
C ASP A 166 -37.53 -1.21 10.16
N SER A 167 -37.55 -2.53 10.32
CA SER A 167 -38.21 -3.19 11.47
C SER A 167 -37.59 -4.53 11.80
N PHE A 168 -37.62 -4.87 13.09
CA PHE A 168 -37.23 -6.15 13.66
C PHE A 168 -38.42 -6.73 14.42
N ASN A 169 -38.86 -7.94 14.08
CA ASN A 169 -40.07 -8.61 14.67
C ASN A 169 -41.29 -7.69 14.75
N ASN A 170 -41.56 -6.96 13.66
CA ASN A 170 -42.66 -5.97 13.54
C ASN A 170 -42.58 -4.78 14.50
N GLN A 171 -41.48 -4.59 15.18
CA GLN A 171 -41.21 -3.39 15.96
C GLN A 171 -40.18 -2.52 15.22
N LYS A 172 -40.24 -1.19 15.46
CA LYS A 172 -39.20 -0.30 14.91
C LYS A 172 -37.87 -0.75 15.49
N GLY A 173 -36.86 -0.97 14.62
CA GLY A 173 -35.55 -1.53 15.01
C GLY A 173 -34.92 -0.74 16.17
N ASP A 174 -34.41 -1.46 17.15
CA ASP A 174 -33.69 -0.95 18.33
C ASP A 174 -32.18 -0.82 18.09
N GLY A 175 -31.73 -1.06 16.85
CA GLY A 175 -30.32 -1.06 16.45
C GLY A 175 -29.71 -2.45 16.29
N THR A 176 -30.43 -3.52 16.69
CA THR A 176 -29.98 -4.90 16.49
C THR A 176 -30.59 -5.44 15.20
N ASN A 177 -29.77 -5.98 14.30
CA ASN A 177 -30.22 -6.64 13.08
C ASN A 177 -29.24 -7.70 12.61
N VAL A 178 -29.73 -8.69 11.85
CA VAL A 178 -28.89 -9.71 11.22
C VAL A 178 -27.97 -9.08 10.17
N ILE A 179 -26.75 -9.57 10.05
CA ILE A 179 -25.84 -9.19 8.97
C ILE A 179 -26.17 -10.04 7.74
N TYR A 180 -26.64 -9.38 6.69
CA TYR A 180 -26.94 -9.99 5.41
C TYR A 180 -25.82 -9.77 4.41
N TYR A 181 -25.58 -10.83 3.60
CA TYR A 181 -24.75 -10.76 2.42
C TYR A 181 -25.68 -10.91 1.21
N LEU A 182 -25.88 -9.82 0.48
CA LEU A 182 -26.73 -9.79 -0.71
C LEU A 182 -25.87 -10.09 -1.93
N HIS A 183 -26.24 -11.12 -2.69
CA HIS A 183 -25.51 -11.50 -3.90
C HIS A 183 -26.28 -11.08 -5.14
N TYR A 184 -25.61 -10.33 -6.04
CA TYR A 184 -26.23 -9.71 -7.20
C TYR A 184 -25.32 -9.78 -8.41
N GLY A 185 -25.84 -9.47 -9.61
CA GLY A 185 -25.05 -9.38 -10.83
C GLY A 185 -24.11 -10.56 -11.08
N ASP A 186 -23.07 -10.30 -11.83
CA ASP A 186 -21.93 -11.19 -12.02
C ASP A 186 -20.64 -10.36 -12.21
N ASN A 187 -19.50 -11.03 -12.22
CA ASN A 187 -18.19 -10.41 -12.35
C ASN A 187 -17.75 -10.27 -13.82
N THR A 188 -18.66 -10.21 -14.78
CA THR A 188 -18.28 -10.17 -16.22
C THR A 188 -17.47 -8.93 -16.59
N CYS A 189 -17.64 -7.80 -15.88
CA CYS A 189 -16.81 -6.60 -16.05
C CYS A 189 -15.33 -6.90 -15.83
N LEU A 190 -14.97 -7.81 -14.92
CA LEU A 190 -13.59 -8.21 -14.64
C LEU A 190 -12.91 -8.84 -15.86
N LYS A 191 -13.67 -9.48 -16.77
CA LYS A 191 -13.12 -9.99 -18.02
C LYS A 191 -12.54 -8.85 -18.87
N GLY A 192 -13.25 -7.74 -18.97
CA GLY A 192 -12.78 -6.55 -19.69
C GLY A 192 -11.54 -5.97 -19.04
N LEU A 193 -11.54 -5.82 -17.71
CA LEU A 193 -10.38 -5.34 -16.95
C LEU A 193 -9.16 -6.26 -17.11
N TYR A 194 -9.37 -7.58 -17.03
CA TYR A 194 -8.28 -8.55 -17.23
C TYR A 194 -7.70 -8.48 -18.65
N VAL A 195 -8.54 -8.38 -19.69
CA VAL A 195 -8.08 -8.23 -21.07
C VAL A 195 -7.29 -6.93 -21.25
N LEU A 196 -7.76 -5.83 -20.65
CA LEU A 196 -7.05 -4.55 -20.65
C LEU A 196 -5.69 -4.66 -19.95
N LEU A 197 -5.65 -5.31 -18.78
CA LEU A 197 -4.41 -5.59 -18.05
C LEU A 197 -3.42 -6.39 -18.90
N CYS A 198 -3.86 -7.49 -19.51
CA CYS A 198 -3.01 -8.28 -20.41
C CYS A 198 -2.48 -7.46 -21.57
N ALA A 199 -3.32 -6.63 -22.21
CA ALA A 199 -2.89 -5.72 -23.29
C ALA A 199 -1.85 -4.71 -22.80
N ALA A 200 -2.05 -4.13 -21.61
CA ALA A 200 -1.09 -3.20 -21.00
C ALA A 200 0.26 -3.88 -20.67
N LEU A 201 0.24 -5.12 -20.16
CA LEU A 201 1.44 -5.89 -19.87
C LEU A 201 2.21 -6.25 -21.15
N LEU A 202 1.53 -6.69 -22.21
CA LEU A 202 2.16 -6.98 -23.50
C LEU A 202 2.72 -5.71 -24.14
N PHE A 203 2.01 -4.59 -24.05
CA PHE A 203 2.53 -3.28 -24.48
C PHE A 203 3.78 -2.89 -23.68
N PHE A 204 3.75 -3.02 -22.38
CA PHE A 204 4.88 -2.73 -21.48
C PHE A 204 6.10 -3.58 -21.84
N GLU A 205 5.90 -4.88 -22.07
CA GLU A 205 6.97 -5.81 -22.44
C GLU A 205 7.58 -5.44 -23.80
N ALA A 206 6.75 -5.19 -24.82
CA ALA A 206 7.18 -4.77 -26.14
C ALA A 206 7.94 -3.44 -26.09
N MET A 207 7.44 -2.46 -25.36
CA MET A 207 8.09 -1.17 -25.14
C MET A 207 9.46 -1.33 -24.49
N CYS A 208 9.55 -2.08 -23.39
CA CYS A 208 10.80 -2.30 -22.68
C CYS A 208 11.81 -3.06 -23.56
N PHE A 209 11.38 -4.12 -24.27
CA PHE A 209 12.23 -4.84 -25.20
C PHE A 209 12.75 -3.90 -26.31
N TYR A 210 11.89 -3.09 -26.89
CA TYR A 210 12.29 -2.12 -27.90
C TYR A 210 13.33 -1.12 -27.37
N LEU A 211 13.07 -0.51 -26.21
CA LEU A 211 13.94 0.52 -25.65
C LEU A 211 15.29 -0.06 -25.18
N ILE A 212 15.28 -1.22 -24.49
CA ILE A 212 16.46 -1.79 -23.85
C ILE A 212 17.28 -2.65 -24.81
N VAL A 213 16.61 -3.56 -25.53
CA VAL A 213 17.30 -4.55 -26.38
C VAL A 213 17.57 -4.02 -27.78
N MET A 214 16.55 -3.48 -28.44
CA MET A 214 16.70 -3.02 -29.83
C MET A 214 17.43 -1.67 -29.91
N ARG A 215 17.02 -0.68 -29.10
CA ARG A 215 17.64 0.67 -29.10
C ARG A 215 18.89 0.73 -28.22
N GLY A 216 19.01 -0.14 -27.23
CA GLY A 216 20.17 -0.16 -26.30
C GLY A 216 20.24 1.07 -25.40
N LEU A 217 19.09 1.68 -25.05
CA LEU A 217 19.02 2.87 -24.24
C LEU A 217 19.59 2.65 -22.84
N SER A 218 20.13 3.71 -22.27
CA SER A 218 20.59 3.71 -20.87
C SER A 218 19.40 3.76 -19.91
N VAL A 219 19.64 3.41 -18.63
CA VAL A 219 18.58 3.44 -17.61
C VAL A 219 17.94 4.82 -17.47
N GLU A 220 18.72 5.91 -17.60
CA GLU A 220 18.20 7.28 -17.53
C GLU A 220 17.16 7.59 -18.63
N GLN A 221 17.22 6.85 -19.75
CA GLN A 221 16.36 7.08 -20.90
C GLN A 221 15.10 6.22 -20.90
N PHE A 222 15.19 4.97 -20.44
CA PHE A 222 14.02 4.07 -20.45
C PHE A 222 13.28 4.02 -19.10
N PHE A 223 13.88 4.49 -18.00
CA PHE A 223 13.27 4.41 -16.67
C PHE A 223 11.92 5.12 -16.60
N VAL A 224 11.83 6.36 -17.13
CA VAL A 224 10.60 7.15 -17.03
C VAL A 224 9.41 6.44 -17.70
N PRO A 225 9.46 6.04 -18.99
CA PRO A 225 8.34 5.33 -19.60
C PRO A 225 8.05 3.99 -18.91
N ALA A 226 9.08 3.25 -18.47
CA ALA A 226 8.88 1.99 -17.76
C ALA A 226 8.17 2.19 -16.41
N ALA A 227 8.64 3.15 -15.61
CA ALA A 227 8.06 3.44 -14.30
C ALA A 227 6.63 4.00 -14.39
N LEU A 228 6.33 4.83 -15.40
CA LEU A 228 4.99 5.37 -15.58
C LEU A 228 4.01 4.28 -16.01
N VAL A 229 4.35 3.47 -17.02
CA VAL A 229 3.42 2.41 -17.48
C VAL A 229 3.20 1.39 -16.39
N LEU A 230 4.27 0.90 -15.75
CA LEU A 230 4.14 -0.09 -14.69
C LEU A 230 3.45 0.50 -13.44
N GLY A 231 3.73 1.74 -13.08
CA GLY A 231 3.06 2.43 -11.98
C GLY A 231 1.56 2.62 -12.22
N LEU A 232 1.13 2.92 -13.45
CA LEU A 232 -0.29 2.99 -13.80
C LEU A 232 -0.94 1.59 -13.75
N ILE A 233 -0.24 0.54 -14.18
CA ILE A 233 -0.71 -0.84 -14.02
C ILE A 233 -0.91 -1.16 -12.53
N PHE A 234 0.01 -0.76 -11.66
CA PHE A 234 -0.12 -0.94 -10.21
C PHE A 234 -1.30 -0.15 -9.63
N GLN A 235 -1.60 1.06 -10.13
CA GLN A 235 -2.79 1.82 -9.70
C GLN A 235 -4.11 1.16 -10.08
N CYS A 236 -4.14 0.47 -11.23
CA CYS A 236 -5.33 -0.29 -11.65
C CYS A 236 -5.43 -1.63 -10.92
N LEU A 237 -4.31 -2.25 -10.59
CA LEU A 237 -4.27 -3.53 -9.89
C LEU A 237 -4.61 -3.37 -8.39
N PHE A 238 -4.03 -2.37 -7.73
CA PHE A 238 -4.29 -2.04 -6.33
C PHE A 238 -5.21 -0.82 -6.28
N THR A 239 -6.47 -1.06 -5.94
CA THR A 239 -7.52 -0.03 -5.89
C THR A 239 -7.23 1.04 -4.84
N VAL A 240 -7.97 2.14 -4.86
CA VAL A 240 -7.84 3.20 -3.86
C VAL A 240 -8.17 2.66 -2.48
N GLY A 241 -7.33 2.93 -1.47
CA GLY A 241 -7.50 2.45 -0.09
C GLY A 241 -6.82 1.12 0.21
N SER A 242 -6.33 0.38 -0.79
CA SER A 242 -5.73 -0.95 -0.59
C SER A 242 -4.30 -0.94 -0.05
N VAL A 243 -3.58 0.17 -0.18
CA VAL A 243 -2.22 0.29 0.35
C VAL A 243 -2.26 0.66 1.83
N PRO A 244 -1.33 0.14 2.68
CA PRO A 244 -1.36 0.43 4.11
C PRO A 244 -1.42 1.92 4.43
N ASP A 245 -2.37 2.30 5.29
CA ASP A 245 -2.62 3.65 5.78
C ASP A 245 -3.08 4.66 4.69
N GLU A 246 -3.45 4.19 3.46
CA GLU A 246 -3.73 5.07 2.33
C GLU A 246 -4.92 6.00 2.60
N GLN A 247 -5.96 5.55 3.31
CA GLN A 247 -7.10 6.42 3.68
C GLN A 247 -6.64 7.59 4.54
N THR A 248 -5.82 7.36 5.57
CA THR A 248 -5.23 8.43 6.40
C THR A 248 -4.35 9.38 5.58
N HIS A 249 -3.65 8.85 4.58
CA HIS A 249 -2.85 9.68 3.66
C HIS A 249 -3.71 10.50 2.72
N LEU A 250 -4.82 9.96 2.22
CA LEU A 250 -5.81 10.69 1.42
C LEU A 250 -6.45 11.83 2.23
N ASP A 251 -6.84 11.57 3.47
CA ASP A 251 -7.36 12.59 4.38
C ASP A 251 -6.37 13.73 4.58
N THR A 252 -5.11 13.39 4.85
CA THR A 252 -4.05 14.38 5.01
C THR A 252 -3.81 15.17 3.72
N ALA A 253 -3.76 14.50 2.56
CA ALA A 253 -3.62 15.17 1.26
C ALA A 253 -4.83 16.08 0.97
N TYR A 254 -6.03 15.67 1.36
CA TYR A 254 -7.25 16.48 1.22
C TYR A 254 -7.20 17.75 2.07
N LYS A 255 -6.68 17.67 3.30
CA LYS A 255 -6.39 18.86 4.14
C LYS A 255 -5.48 19.86 3.41
N PHE A 256 -4.39 19.38 2.79
CA PHE A 256 -3.51 20.25 2.01
C PHE A 256 -4.19 20.77 0.73
N SER A 257 -5.08 19.98 0.11
CA SER A 257 -5.92 20.43 -1.00
C SER A 257 -6.86 21.58 -0.58
N ASN A 258 -7.48 21.50 0.61
CA ASN A 258 -8.27 22.60 1.16
C ASN A 258 -7.45 23.88 1.25
N ARG A 259 -6.22 23.82 1.75
CA ARG A 259 -5.32 24.98 1.83
C ARG A 259 -4.96 25.54 0.43
N MET A 260 -4.73 24.67 -0.55
CA MET A 260 -4.46 25.07 -1.95
C MET A 260 -5.66 25.76 -2.59
N LEU A 261 -6.87 25.36 -2.24
CA LEU A 261 -8.12 25.88 -2.77
C LEU A 261 -8.73 27.01 -1.89
N PHE A 262 -7.99 27.46 -0.87
CA PHE A 262 -8.42 28.50 0.07
C PHE A 262 -9.76 28.19 0.75
N VAL A 263 -10.05 26.91 1.01
CA VAL A 263 -11.18 26.51 1.85
C VAL A 263 -10.86 26.85 3.30
N GLU A 264 -11.82 27.46 3.99
CA GLU A 264 -11.68 27.82 5.40
C GLU A 264 -11.34 26.60 6.27
N GLU A 265 -10.49 26.81 7.28
CA GLU A 265 -10.19 25.75 8.25
C GLU A 265 -11.38 25.62 9.22
N THR A 266 -11.66 24.41 9.67
CA THR A 266 -12.68 24.14 10.68
C THR A 266 -12.23 24.65 12.04
N GLU A 267 -13.18 25.00 12.93
CA GLU A 267 -12.86 25.40 14.31
C GLU A 267 -12.26 24.23 15.11
N ASN A 268 -12.68 23.01 14.81
CA ASN A 268 -12.16 21.80 15.44
C ASN A 268 -10.91 21.30 14.68
N PRO A 269 -9.73 21.20 15.31
CA PRO A 269 -8.49 20.74 14.65
C PRO A 269 -8.52 19.27 14.21
N TYR A 270 -9.51 18.49 14.64
CA TYR A 270 -9.69 17.07 14.29
C TYR A 270 -10.69 16.86 13.15
N THR A 271 -11.20 17.93 12.54
CA THR A 271 -12.13 17.88 11.40
C THR A 271 -11.58 18.63 10.20
N ILE A 272 -12.11 18.31 9.01
CA ILE A 272 -11.85 19.03 7.75
C ILE A 272 -13.14 19.11 6.92
N TYR A 273 -13.21 20.08 6.02
CA TYR A 273 -14.25 20.10 5.00
C TYR A 273 -13.91 19.14 3.86
N LYS A 274 -14.86 18.25 3.50
CA LYS A 274 -14.81 17.40 2.30
C LYS A 274 -16.11 17.55 1.51
N ARG A 275 -16.06 17.24 0.18
CA ARG A 275 -17.29 17.11 -0.60
C ARG A 275 -18.07 15.89 -0.11
N VAL A 276 -19.39 15.94 -0.12
CA VAL A 276 -20.26 14.83 0.29
C VAL A 276 -19.89 13.55 -0.48
N CYS A 277 -19.74 13.64 -1.80
CA CYS A 277 -19.32 12.50 -2.63
C CYS A 277 -17.97 11.88 -2.22
N ASP A 278 -17.00 12.70 -1.79
CA ASP A 278 -15.69 12.20 -1.34
C ASP A 278 -15.79 11.50 0.02
N VAL A 279 -16.74 11.88 0.87
CA VAL A 279 -17.05 11.21 2.14
C VAL A 279 -17.69 9.87 1.86
N GLU A 280 -18.76 9.85 1.05
CA GLU A 280 -19.46 8.62 0.66
C GLU A 280 -18.51 7.61 0.01
N MET A 281 -17.63 8.10 -0.89
CA MET A 281 -16.59 7.24 -1.49
C MET A 281 -15.63 6.69 -0.42
N SER A 282 -15.17 7.51 0.54
CA SER A 282 -14.28 7.07 1.60
C SER A 282 -14.90 5.97 2.47
N ASP A 283 -16.20 6.04 2.71
CA ASP A 283 -16.95 5.02 3.47
C ASP A 283 -17.12 3.69 2.71
N MET A 284 -17.11 3.74 1.37
CA MET A 284 -17.19 2.55 0.51
C MET A 284 -15.83 1.86 0.34
N LEU A 285 -14.71 2.57 0.56
CA LEU A 285 -13.38 2.01 0.42
C LEU A 285 -13.07 1.03 1.57
N THR A 286 -12.57 -0.14 1.23
CA THR A 286 -12.11 -1.13 2.21
C THR A 286 -10.60 -1.10 2.34
N ASN A 287 -10.10 -1.38 3.54
CA ASN A 287 -8.68 -1.55 3.79
C ASN A 287 -8.30 -3.01 3.55
N GLY A 288 -7.28 -3.25 2.75
CA GLY A 288 -6.74 -4.60 2.59
C GLY A 288 -7.28 -5.33 1.36
N LEU A 289 -7.48 -6.63 1.50
CA LEU A 289 -7.76 -7.58 0.42
C LEU A 289 -8.66 -7.01 -0.68
N GLU A 290 -8.12 -6.98 -1.90
CA GLU A 290 -8.87 -6.56 -3.07
C GLU A 290 -10.01 -7.54 -3.35
N THR A 291 -11.22 -7.02 -3.40
CA THR A 291 -12.40 -7.80 -3.75
C THR A 291 -12.94 -7.40 -5.12
N ASN A 292 -13.70 -8.28 -5.74
CA ASN A 292 -14.35 -7.99 -7.02
C ASN A 292 -15.23 -6.73 -6.94
N SER A 293 -15.85 -6.48 -5.79
CA SER A 293 -16.67 -5.30 -5.54
C SER A 293 -15.90 -3.99 -5.59
N GLN A 294 -14.62 -3.96 -5.18
CA GLN A 294 -13.79 -2.77 -5.26
C GLN A 294 -13.44 -2.39 -6.71
N TYR A 295 -13.18 -3.38 -7.56
CA TYR A 295 -12.98 -3.12 -8.99
C TYR A 295 -14.27 -2.64 -9.66
N LEU A 296 -15.42 -3.19 -9.28
CA LEU A 296 -16.71 -2.74 -9.78
C LEU A 296 -16.98 -1.30 -9.33
N LEU A 297 -16.83 -1.01 -8.04
CA LEU A 297 -16.94 0.34 -7.49
C LEU A 297 -16.07 1.34 -8.27
N MET A 298 -14.81 0.97 -8.51
CA MET A 298 -13.88 1.80 -9.29
C MET A 298 -14.39 2.06 -10.72
N THR A 299 -15.07 1.09 -11.36
CA THR A 299 -15.55 1.25 -12.74
C THR A 299 -16.89 1.97 -12.82
N GLU A 300 -17.80 1.75 -11.89
CA GLU A 300 -19.15 2.34 -11.89
C GLU A 300 -19.14 3.81 -11.47
N THR A 301 -18.27 4.19 -10.55
CA THR A 301 -18.25 5.56 -10.00
C THR A 301 -17.39 6.55 -10.79
N PHE A 302 -16.89 6.19 -11.98
CA PHE A 302 -16.07 7.10 -12.78
C PHE A 302 -16.85 8.30 -13.34
N THR A 303 -18.13 8.17 -13.64
CA THR A 303 -18.91 9.12 -14.44
C THR A 303 -20.21 9.62 -13.82
N GLU A 304 -20.55 9.20 -12.60
CA GLU A 304 -21.80 9.59 -11.97
C GLU A 304 -21.79 11.06 -11.52
N PRO A 305 -22.92 11.81 -11.66
CA PRO A 305 -23.07 13.13 -11.09
C PRO A 305 -23.08 13.05 -9.57
N GLU A 306 -22.25 13.86 -8.90
CA GLU A 306 -22.00 13.74 -7.48
C GLU A 306 -22.31 15.03 -6.72
N ASN A 307 -22.69 14.89 -5.44
CA ASN A 307 -22.90 16.01 -4.56
C ASN A 307 -21.53 16.61 -4.12
N THR A 308 -21.24 17.81 -4.60
CA THR A 308 -19.99 18.55 -4.30
C THR A 308 -20.11 19.53 -3.13
N GLU A 309 -21.24 19.55 -2.41
CA GLU A 309 -21.42 20.34 -1.19
C GLU A 309 -20.35 19.96 -0.16
N LEU A 310 -19.83 20.96 0.56
CA LEU A 310 -18.80 20.75 1.58
C LEU A 310 -19.45 20.47 2.94
N VAL A 311 -19.03 19.37 3.54
CA VAL A 311 -19.45 18.96 4.89
C VAL A 311 -18.23 18.81 5.79
N GLU A 312 -18.41 19.14 7.06
CA GLU A 312 -17.38 18.98 8.08
C GLU A 312 -17.36 17.54 8.56
N VAL A 313 -16.19 16.88 8.48
CA VAL A 313 -16.01 15.47 8.86
C VAL A 313 -14.76 15.26 9.69
N PRO A 314 -14.74 14.30 10.62
CA PRO A 314 -13.51 13.87 11.29
C PRO A 314 -12.47 13.36 10.28
N TYR A 315 -11.19 13.58 10.56
CA TYR A 315 -10.10 13.07 9.73
C TYR A 315 -8.90 12.62 10.59
N GLN A 316 -8.05 11.82 9.99
CA GLN A 316 -6.78 11.40 10.58
C GLN A 316 -5.61 12.14 9.92
N ASP A 317 -4.75 12.79 10.72
CA ASP A 317 -3.60 13.54 10.22
C ASP A 317 -2.31 12.71 10.34
N ALA A 318 -1.77 12.29 9.22
CA ALA A 318 -0.49 11.59 9.15
C ALA A 318 0.73 12.53 8.94
N SER A 319 0.54 13.87 8.97
CA SER A 319 1.63 14.82 8.71
C SER A 319 2.52 15.12 9.92
N SER A 320 2.20 14.59 11.10
CA SER A 320 2.93 14.89 12.34
C SER A 320 4.42 14.48 12.29
N LEU A 321 4.72 13.37 11.64
CA LEU A 321 6.08 12.80 11.57
C LEU A 321 6.84 13.12 10.29
N VAL A 322 6.25 13.89 9.35
CA VAL A 322 6.84 14.20 8.06
C VAL A 322 6.67 15.69 7.72
N PRO A 323 7.53 16.28 6.85
CA PRO A 323 7.25 17.60 6.31
C PRO A 323 5.96 17.59 5.49
N GLY A 324 5.07 18.58 5.67
CA GLY A 324 3.82 18.69 4.88
C GLY A 324 4.04 18.72 3.37
N LEU A 325 5.23 19.15 2.92
CA LEU A 325 5.62 19.17 1.51
C LEU A 325 5.50 17.80 0.81
N VAL A 326 5.62 16.68 1.54
CA VAL A 326 5.51 15.33 0.96
C VAL A 326 4.10 14.99 0.47
N TYR A 327 3.08 15.69 0.96
CA TYR A 327 1.69 15.54 0.53
C TYR A 327 1.31 16.45 -0.65
N MET A 328 2.15 17.42 -1.01
CA MET A 328 1.82 18.40 -2.06
C MET A 328 1.49 17.78 -3.41
N PRO A 329 2.17 16.72 -3.89
CA PRO A 329 1.80 16.11 -5.16
C PRO A 329 0.38 15.52 -5.12
N ALA A 330 0.07 14.68 -4.14
CA ALA A 330 -1.27 14.11 -3.99
C ALA A 330 -2.35 15.19 -3.80
N ALA A 331 -2.08 16.20 -2.96
CA ALA A 331 -2.97 17.35 -2.76
C ALA A 331 -3.21 18.14 -4.06
N ALA A 332 -2.19 18.33 -4.89
CA ALA A 332 -2.34 19.01 -6.19
C ALA A 332 -3.23 18.22 -7.14
N GLY A 333 -3.10 16.90 -7.19
CA GLY A 333 -3.98 16.02 -7.98
C GLY A 333 -5.42 16.08 -7.50
N ILE A 334 -5.66 15.99 -6.20
CA ILE A 334 -6.99 16.13 -5.58
C ILE A 334 -7.56 17.53 -5.87
N SER A 335 -6.75 18.59 -5.73
CA SER A 335 -7.19 19.97 -6.02
C SER A 335 -7.62 20.12 -7.48
N LEU A 336 -6.87 19.54 -8.41
CA LEU A 336 -7.22 19.57 -9.84
C LEU A 336 -8.55 18.84 -10.10
N GLY A 337 -8.75 17.66 -9.52
CA GLY A 337 -10.00 16.91 -9.64
C GLY A 337 -11.21 17.70 -9.11
N ARG A 338 -11.05 18.34 -7.96
CA ARG A 338 -12.08 19.19 -7.35
C ARG A 338 -12.39 20.45 -8.20
N LEU A 339 -11.36 21.11 -8.73
CA LEU A 339 -11.52 22.28 -9.61
C LEU A 339 -12.24 21.94 -10.92
N LEU A 340 -11.99 20.74 -11.46
CA LEU A 340 -12.63 20.26 -12.68
C LEU A 340 -14.02 19.64 -12.43
N GLY A 341 -14.48 19.56 -11.17
CA GLY A 341 -15.76 18.94 -10.82
C GLY A 341 -15.82 17.45 -11.14
N LEU A 342 -14.66 16.75 -11.07
CA LEU A 342 -14.61 15.32 -11.35
C LEU A 342 -15.23 14.51 -10.23
N SER A 343 -15.62 13.27 -10.55
CA SER A 343 -16.14 12.30 -9.58
C SER A 343 -15.15 12.08 -8.43
N ALA A 344 -15.63 11.58 -7.30
CA ALA A 344 -14.81 11.27 -6.14
C ALA A 344 -13.69 10.29 -6.51
N MET A 345 -14.01 9.19 -7.22
CA MET A 345 -13.02 8.19 -7.64
C MET A 345 -11.93 8.81 -8.53
N LEU A 346 -12.31 9.60 -9.55
CA LEU A 346 -11.33 10.26 -10.43
C LEU A 346 -10.46 11.27 -9.67
N THR A 347 -11.05 11.98 -8.72
CA THR A 347 -10.32 12.94 -7.87
C THR A 347 -9.25 12.24 -7.03
N LEU A 348 -9.59 11.12 -6.40
CA LEU A 348 -8.64 10.32 -5.63
C LEU A 348 -7.56 9.69 -6.53
N GLN A 349 -7.95 9.17 -7.69
CA GLN A 349 -6.98 8.63 -8.67
C GLN A 349 -6.01 9.70 -9.20
N LEU A 350 -6.46 10.94 -9.43
CA LEU A 350 -5.56 12.04 -9.79
C LEU A 350 -4.55 12.32 -8.67
N GLY A 351 -4.95 12.26 -7.41
CA GLY A 351 -4.03 12.35 -6.27
C GLY A 351 -2.91 11.29 -6.36
N ARG A 352 -3.27 10.05 -6.66
CA ARG A 352 -2.31 8.94 -6.83
C ARG A 352 -1.43 9.13 -8.08
N ILE A 353 -1.98 9.58 -9.21
CA ILE A 353 -1.21 9.87 -10.44
C ILE A 353 -0.16 10.94 -10.19
N PHE A 354 -0.52 12.04 -9.53
CA PHE A 354 0.43 13.12 -9.23
C PHE A 354 1.54 12.64 -8.27
N ASN A 355 1.20 11.77 -7.34
CA ASN A 355 2.17 11.15 -6.44
C ASN A 355 3.15 10.24 -7.21
N LEU A 356 2.63 9.43 -8.14
CA LEU A 356 3.45 8.62 -9.06
C LEU A 356 4.40 9.50 -9.90
N LEU A 357 3.88 10.59 -10.47
CA LEU A 357 4.70 11.53 -11.24
C LEU A 357 5.83 12.12 -10.40
N ALA A 358 5.56 12.50 -9.15
CA ALA A 358 6.58 12.99 -8.22
C ALA A 358 7.64 11.93 -7.90
N PHE A 359 7.21 10.69 -7.61
CA PHE A 359 8.10 9.56 -7.38
C PHE A 359 9.02 9.29 -8.58
N VAL A 360 8.44 9.22 -9.78
CA VAL A 360 9.18 8.98 -11.02
C VAL A 360 10.17 10.10 -11.31
N LEU A 361 9.76 11.37 -11.15
CA LEU A 361 10.64 12.53 -11.37
C LEU A 361 11.81 12.57 -10.39
N LEU A 362 11.58 12.33 -9.10
CA LEU A 362 12.62 12.29 -8.08
C LEU A 362 13.58 11.12 -8.31
N SER A 363 13.05 9.93 -8.58
CA SER A 363 13.85 8.74 -8.86
C SER A 363 14.69 8.91 -10.14
N TRP A 364 14.10 9.43 -11.21
CA TRP A 364 14.81 9.75 -12.45
C TRP A 364 15.93 10.79 -12.22
N THR A 365 15.64 11.83 -11.46
CA THR A 365 16.63 12.83 -11.08
C THR A 365 17.81 12.19 -10.34
N ALA A 366 17.53 11.32 -9.38
CA ALA A 366 18.53 10.58 -8.65
C ALA A 366 19.38 9.68 -9.57
N ILE A 367 18.73 8.90 -10.48
CA ILE A 367 19.42 8.06 -11.47
C ILE A 367 20.33 8.89 -12.38
N ARG A 368 19.87 10.07 -12.78
CA ARG A 368 20.62 10.94 -13.68
C ARG A 368 21.86 11.54 -13.01
N ILE A 369 21.78 11.89 -11.73
CA ILE A 369 22.86 12.57 -11.03
C ILE A 369 23.82 11.62 -10.31
N ILE A 370 23.39 10.41 -9.95
CA ILE A 370 24.25 9.45 -9.26
C ILE A 370 25.46 9.07 -10.14
N PRO A 371 26.69 9.07 -9.61
CA PRO A 371 27.89 8.84 -10.43
C PRO A 371 28.20 7.36 -10.68
N PHE A 372 27.56 6.45 -9.97
CA PHE A 372 27.65 5.00 -10.08
C PHE A 372 26.40 4.34 -9.45
N GLY A 373 26.11 3.09 -9.85
CA GLY A 373 24.92 2.38 -9.38
C GLY A 373 23.62 2.85 -10.02
N LYS A 374 23.66 3.44 -11.23
CA LYS A 374 22.47 3.90 -11.94
C LYS A 374 21.49 2.77 -12.23
N ASN A 375 22.00 1.63 -12.69
CA ASN A 375 21.17 0.44 -12.94
C ASN A 375 20.62 -0.11 -11.63
N LEU A 376 21.40 -0.14 -10.57
CA LEU A 376 20.95 -0.55 -9.24
C LEU A 376 19.84 0.34 -8.72
N LEU A 377 20.02 1.66 -8.78
CA LEU A 377 19.01 2.63 -8.33
C LEU A 377 17.74 2.54 -9.16
N GLY A 378 17.85 2.38 -10.49
CA GLY A 378 16.70 2.17 -11.38
C GLY A 378 15.92 0.90 -11.03
N MET A 379 16.59 -0.23 -10.78
CA MET A 379 15.95 -1.46 -10.33
C MET A 379 15.32 -1.31 -8.95
N THR A 380 16.00 -0.62 -8.01
CA THR A 380 15.43 -0.36 -6.68
C THR A 380 14.14 0.45 -6.77
N ALA A 381 14.10 1.46 -7.65
CA ALA A 381 12.91 2.28 -7.86
C ALA A 381 11.78 1.56 -8.62
N LEU A 382 12.09 0.49 -9.35
CA LEU A 382 11.10 -0.37 -10.03
C LEU A 382 10.74 -1.62 -9.23
N LEU A 383 11.26 -1.82 -8.01
CA LEU A 383 10.79 -2.93 -7.16
C LEU A 383 9.28 -2.82 -6.93
N PRO A 384 8.54 -3.95 -6.87
CA PRO A 384 7.08 -3.93 -6.71
C PRO A 384 6.62 -3.09 -5.53
N ILE A 385 7.30 -3.20 -4.38
CA ILE A 385 6.96 -2.41 -3.18
C ILE A 385 7.21 -0.91 -3.38
N ALA A 386 8.25 -0.51 -4.12
CA ALA A 386 8.52 0.89 -4.43
C ALA A 386 7.48 1.47 -5.38
N LEU A 387 7.07 0.69 -6.39
CA LEU A 387 6.00 1.04 -7.33
C LEU A 387 4.64 1.14 -6.63
N GLN A 388 4.29 0.20 -5.76
CA GLN A 388 3.06 0.26 -4.97
C GLN A 388 3.01 1.54 -4.13
N GLN A 389 4.10 1.90 -3.44
CA GLN A 389 4.14 3.14 -2.66
C GLN A 389 4.09 4.39 -3.58
N GLY A 390 4.79 4.35 -4.72
CA GLY A 390 4.78 5.43 -5.71
C GLY A 390 3.42 5.63 -6.36
N ALA A 391 2.67 4.57 -6.58
CA ALA A 391 1.37 4.53 -7.23
C ALA A 391 0.18 4.73 -6.28
N SER A 392 0.42 5.00 -5.01
CA SER A 392 -0.58 5.26 -3.97
C SER A 392 -0.57 6.73 -3.51
N ALA A 393 -1.53 7.12 -2.67
CA ALA A 393 -1.55 8.44 -2.04
C ALA A 393 -0.54 8.56 -0.86
N SER A 394 0.20 7.50 -0.55
CA SER A 394 1.17 7.50 0.55
C SER A 394 2.28 8.54 0.34
N TYR A 395 2.65 9.24 1.40
CA TYR A 395 3.82 10.13 1.40
C TYR A 395 5.14 9.39 1.07
N ASP A 396 5.16 8.06 1.18
CA ASP A 396 6.34 7.24 0.91
C ASP A 396 6.85 7.40 -0.53
N ALA A 397 5.99 7.78 -1.48
CA ALA A 397 6.38 8.14 -2.85
C ALA A 397 7.45 9.25 -2.86
N VAL A 398 7.15 10.38 -2.23
CA VAL A 398 8.06 11.54 -2.16
C VAL A 398 9.23 11.27 -1.21
N VAL A 399 8.99 10.54 -0.12
CA VAL A 399 10.02 10.17 0.85
C VAL A 399 11.08 9.31 0.17
N ASN A 400 10.72 8.22 -0.48
CA ASN A 400 11.67 7.34 -1.15
C ASN A 400 12.46 8.07 -2.24
N GLY A 401 11.76 8.79 -3.14
CA GLY A 401 12.41 9.59 -4.18
C GLY A 401 13.34 10.66 -3.63
N GLY A 402 12.95 11.35 -2.56
CA GLY A 402 13.76 12.37 -1.88
C GLY A 402 15.04 11.80 -1.29
N PHE A 403 14.98 10.62 -0.64
CA PHE A 403 16.18 9.93 -0.14
C PHE A 403 17.09 9.45 -1.27
N PHE A 404 16.52 8.98 -2.37
CA PHE A 404 17.31 8.61 -3.55
C PHE A 404 18.10 9.82 -4.08
N VAL A 405 17.47 11.00 -4.18
CA VAL A 405 18.14 12.24 -4.58
C VAL A 405 19.22 12.64 -3.56
N PHE A 406 18.94 12.57 -2.26
CA PHE A 406 19.92 12.91 -1.22
C PHE A 406 21.17 12.04 -1.31
N ILE A 407 21.02 10.72 -1.40
CA ILE A 407 22.14 9.76 -1.53
C ILE A 407 22.92 10.05 -2.82
N ALA A 408 22.21 10.24 -3.94
CA ALA A 408 22.82 10.54 -5.22
C ALA A 408 23.64 11.85 -5.20
N LEU A 409 23.13 12.90 -4.55
CA LEU A 409 23.84 14.18 -4.36
C LEU A 409 25.12 13.99 -3.52
N CYS A 410 25.04 13.29 -2.39
CA CYS A 410 26.20 13.02 -1.54
C CYS A 410 27.32 12.29 -2.32
N LEU A 411 26.95 11.25 -3.08
CA LEU A 411 27.89 10.45 -3.86
C LEU A 411 28.48 11.27 -5.03
N ARG A 412 27.66 12.05 -5.75
CA ARG A 412 28.09 12.89 -6.84
C ARG A 412 29.08 13.96 -6.38
N MET A 413 28.66 14.74 -5.37
CA MET A 413 29.52 15.82 -4.82
C MET A 413 30.80 15.28 -4.18
N GLY A 414 30.78 14.03 -3.68
CA GLY A 414 31.98 13.33 -3.18
C GLY A 414 32.92 12.89 -4.27
N LYS A 415 32.47 12.65 -5.52
CA LYS A 415 33.27 12.20 -6.65
C LYS A 415 33.79 13.37 -7.52
N GLU A 416 32.94 14.38 -7.77
CA GLU A 416 33.27 15.50 -8.67
C GLU A 416 34.30 16.44 -8.06
N GLU A 417 35.29 16.89 -8.87
CA GLU A 417 36.34 17.82 -8.41
C GLU A 417 35.82 19.25 -8.23
N ARG A 418 34.76 19.64 -8.97
CA ARG A 418 34.17 20.98 -8.90
C ARG A 418 32.70 20.88 -8.62
N THR A 419 32.28 21.32 -7.44
CA THR A 419 30.88 21.43 -7.05
C THR A 419 30.36 22.86 -7.27
N LYS A 420 29.14 22.98 -7.76
CA LYS A 420 28.49 24.28 -7.97
C LYS A 420 27.82 24.74 -6.67
N LYS A 421 27.62 26.05 -6.49
CA LYS A 421 27.01 26.62 -5.26
C LYS A 421 25.60 26.13 -5.04
N TRP A 422 24.81 25.97 -6.11
CA TRP A 422 23.41 25.50 -6.01
C TRP A 422 23.31 24.03 -5.54
N GLU A 423 24.35 23.21 -5.80
CA GLU A 423 24.38 21.82 -5.31
C GLU A 423 24.47 21.77 -3.78
N PHE A 424 25.16 22.70 -3.15
CA PHE A 424 25.17 22.82 -1.68
C PHE A 424 23.84 23.29 -1.13
N VAL A 425 23.09 24.16 -1.85
CA VAL A 425 21.75 24.57 -1.47
C VAL A 425 20.81 23.36 -1.53
N LEU A 426 20.85 22.60 -2.63
CA LEU A 426 20.06 21.36 -2.74
C LEU A 426 20.44 20.33 -1.68
N LEU A 427 21.73 20.13 -1.43
CA LEU A 427 22.18 19.23 -0.37
C LEU A 427 21.61 19.67 0.99
N GLY A 428 21.60 20.95 1.29
CA GLY A 428 20.99 21.51 2.51
C GLY A 428 19.50 21.24 2.60
N ILE A 429 18.75 21.46 1.51
CA ILE A 429 17.31 21.18 1.44
C ILE A 429 17.05 19.68 1.69
N PHE A 430 17.74 18.79 0.99
CA PHE A 430 17.55 17.36 1.16
C PHE A 430 18.10 16.83 2.49
N ALA A 431 19.11 17.47 3.08
CA ALA A 431 19.57 17.16 4.43
C ALA A 431 18.52 17.52 5.47
N LEU A 432 17.88 18.71 5.34
CA LEU A 432 16.76 19.11 6.19
C LEU A 432 15.57 18.14 6.03
N PHE A 433 15.23 17.80 4.80
CA PHE A 433 14.22 16.80 4.50
C PHE A 433 14.52 15.45 5.20
N THR A 434 15.76 14.96 5.08
CA THR A 434 16.22 13.73 5.74
C THR A 434 16.06 13.80 7.25
N ALA A 435 16.45 14.94 7.84
CA ALA A 435 16.42 15.13 9.29
C ALA A 435 14.99 15.22 9.85
N THR A 436 14.03 15.74 9.07
CA THR A 436 12.65 15.99 9.53
C THR A 436 11.66 14.91 9.12
N THR A 437 12.09 13.83 8.45
CA THR A 437 11.22 12.78 7.94
C THR A 437 11.14 11.60 8.91
N LYS A 438 9.92 11.08 9.12
CA LYS A 438 9.60 9.91 9.95
C LYS A 438 10.24 9.95 11.34
N GLY A 439 10.08 11.09 12.05
CA GLY A 439 10.60 11.23 13.40
C GLY A 439 12.13 11.19 13.50
N GLY A 440 12.85 11.39 12.39
CA GLY A 440 14.32 11.42 12.38
C GLY A 440 14.99 10.04 12.35
N VAL A 441 14.25 8.94 12.11
CA VAL A 441 14.86 7.58 12.06
C VAL A 441 15.92 7.46 10.95
N TYR A 442 15.87 8.32 9.93
CA TYR A 442 16.86 8.37 8.85
C TYR A 442 17.99 9.41 9.06
N LEU A 443 18.01 10.08 10.21
CA LEU A 443 19.05 11.06 10.56
C LEU A 443 20.48 10.54 10.34
N PRO A 444 20.81 9.27 10.64
CA PRO A 444 22.17 8.75 10.41
C PRO A 444 22.61 8.77 8.95
N LEU A 445 21.69 8.85 7.96
CA LEU A 445 22.07 9.03 6.55
C LEU A 445 22.82 10.35 6.30
N LEU A 446 22.69 11.35 7.18
CA LEU A 446 23.49 12.58 7.11
C LEU A 446 25.01 12.31 7.21
N LEU A 447 25.41 11.15 7.75
CA LEU A 447 26.84 10.74 7.73
C LEU A 447 27.38 10.65 6.29
N LEU A 448 26.51 10.43 5.28
CA LEU A 448 26.94 10.43 3.87
C LEU A 448 27.48 11.79 3.41
N THR A 449 27.15 12.90 4.09
CA THR A 449 27.73 14.21 3.79
C THR A 449 29.27 14.24 3.99
N VAL A 450 29.82 13.30 4.79
CA VAL A 450 31.28 13.12 4.93
C VAL A 450 31.93 12.83 3.57
N PHE A 451 31.24 12.24 2.60
CA PHE A 451 31.77 12.08 1.24
C PHE A 451 32.04 13.43 0.56
N VAL A 452 31.21 14.43 0.86
CA VAL A 452 31.31 15.79 0.29
C VAL A 452 32.46 16.57 0.96
N PHE A 453 32.53 16.52 2.29
CA PHE A 453 33.48 17.35 3.08
C PHE A 453 34.83 16.67 3.31
N GLY A 454 34.91 15.34 3.32
CA GLY A 454 36.10 14.54 3.54
C GLY A 454 37.11 14.49 2.35
N ARG A 455 36.70 15.02 1.20
CA ARG A 455 37.49 14.96 -0.05
C ARG A 455 38.86 15.67 0.03
N ASN A 456 38.98 16.69 0.86
CA ASN A 456 40.16 17.57 0.92
C ASN A 456 41.35 17.04 1.75
N SER A 457 41.23 15.85 2.39
CA SER A 457 42.27 15.35 3.30
C SER A 457 43.39 14.53 2.63
N GLY A 458 43.29 14.23 1.33
CA GLY A 458 44.15 13.21 0.70
C GLY A 458 45.14 13.66 -0.38
N LYS A 459 45.10 14.90 -0.90
CA LYS A 459 46.03 15.36 -1.94
C LYS A 459 46.82 16.60 -1.49
N LYS A 460 47.92 16.37 -0.77
CA LYS A 460 49.06 17.29 -0.72
C LYS A 460 49.92 17.01 -1.96
N ASN A 461 49.70 17.71 -3.06
CA ASN A 461 50.73 17.96 -4.06
C ASN A 461 50.51 19.34 -4.67
N GLN A 462 51.55 20.11 -4.49
CA GLN A 462 52.06 21.35 -5.03
C GLN A 462 51.33 21.96 -6.23
N GLN A 463 51.12 23.29 -6.11
CA GLN A 463 50.89 24.26 -7.19
C GLN A 463 49.57 24.20 -7.95
N GLU A 464 48.52 24.44 -7.22
CA GLU A 464 47.40 25.25 -7.72
C GLU A 464 46.68 25.83 -6.50
N LYS A 465 46.31 27.12 -6.52
CA LYS A 465 45.50 27.78 -5.50
C LYS A 465 44.16 27.03 -5.37
N THR A 466 44.21 25.87 -4.74
CA THR A 466 42.97 25.17 -4.31
C THR A 466 42.23 26.13 -3.40
N ARG A 467 41.07 26.59 -3.83
CA ARG A 467 40.10 27.28 -2.98
C ARG A 467 39.86 26.37 -1.77
N LYS A 468 40.62 26.61 -0.69
CA LYS A 468 40.28 26.12 0.63
C LYS A 468 38.78 26.42 0.79
N ILE A 469 37.94 25.42 1.06
CA ILE A 469 36.59 25.67 1.59
C ILE A 469 36.87 26.70 2.68
N SER A 470 36.43 27.95 2.48
CA SER A 470 36.81 29.01 3.39
C SER A 470 36.24 28.64 4.75
N ALA A 471 36.96 28.95 5.82
CA ALA A 471 36.51 28.73 7.19
C ALA A 471 35.05 29.24 7.37
N LYS A 472 34.67 30.29 6.62
CA LYS A 472 33.31 30.80 6.52
C LYS A 472 32.28 29.72 6.09
N TRP A 473 32.58 28.90 5.07
CA TRP A 473 31.66 27.83 4.62
C TRP A 473 31.59 26.67 5.60
N MET A 474 32.68 26.33 6.29
CA MET A 474 32.68 25.33 7.35
C MET A 474 31.86 25.82 8.55
N ILE A 475 31.99 27.10 8.92
CA ILE A 475 31.21 27.73 9.98
C ILE A 475 29.72 27.78 9.55
N THR A 476 29.45 28.20 8.31
CA THR A 476 28.03 28.23 7.80
C THR A 476 27.40 26.85 7.78
N ALA A 477 28.14 25.81 7.35
CA ALA A 477 27.67 24.43 7.38
C ALA A 477 27.47 23.93 8.83
N GLY A 478 28.37 24.29 9.74
CA GLY A 478 28.23 23.98 11.17
C GLY A 478 27.02 24.69 11.81
N VAL A 479 26.82 25.96 11.54
CA VAL A 479 25.66 26.73 12.00
C VAL A 479 24.36 26.14 11.41
N LEU A 480 24.36 25.81 10.11
CA LEU A 480 23.23 25.17 9.47
C LEU A 480 22.91 23.83 10.12
N ALA A 481 23.92 23.00 10.39
CA ALA A 481 23.74 21.73 11.09
C ALA A 481 23.16 21.90 12.51
N VAL A 482 23.61 22.90 13.25
CA VAL A 482 23.06 23.24 14.58
C VAL A 482 21.62 23.72 14.48
N VAL A 483 21.30 24.60 13.51
CA VAL A 483 19.94 25.07 13.27
C VAL A 483 19.05 23.92 12.85
N LEU A 484 19.50 23.03 11.97
CA LEU A 484 18.76 21.83 11.56
C LEU A 484 18.49 20.91 12.75
N LEU A 485 19.48 20.69 13.60
CA LEU A 485 19.34 19.89 14.81
C LEU A 485 18.34 20.55 15.78
N ALA A 486 18.41 21.85 15.97
CA ALA A 486 17.46 22.60 16.80
C ALA A 486 16.03 22.53 16.26
N LEU A 487 15.85 22.68 14.94
CA LEU A 487 14.54 22.52 14.29
C LEU A 487 14.02 21.08 14.40
N CYS A 488 14.87 20.07 14.28
CA CYS A 488 14.51 18.69 14.51
C CYS A 488 14.04 18.47 15.95
N ILE A 489 14.83 18.95 16.93
CA ILE A 489 14.48 18.82 18.34
C ILE A 489 13.16 19.56 18.60
N TYR A 490 12.98 20.77 18.12
CA TYR A 490 11.74 21.54 18.29
C TYR A 490 10.54 20.83 17.69
N LYS A 491 10.63 20.33 16.45
CA LYS A 491 9.55 19.62 15.76
C LYS A 491 9.18 18.30 16.44
N PHE A 492 10.18 17.56 16.92
CA PHE A 492 9.93 16.25 17.52
C PHE A 492 9.80 16.27 19.05
N MET A 493 9.99 17.44 19.68
CA MET A 493 9.82 17.57 21.14
C MET A 493 8.43 17.14 21.61
N PRO A 494 7.29 17.55 20.98
CA PRO A 494 5.97 17.09 21.38
C PRO A 494 5.81 15.57 21.24
N VAL A 495 6.31 15.01 20.14
CA VAL A 495 6.29 13.57 19.91
C VAL A 495 7.17 12.84 20.91
N MET A 496 8.36 13.36 21.19
CA MET A 496 9.24 12.80 22.21
C MET A 496 8.66 12.92 23.62
N GLN A 497 8.00 14.01 23.94
CA GLN A 497 7.26 14.18 25.20
C GLN A 497 6.11 13.19 25.30
N SER A 498 5.34 12.97 24.24
CA SER A 498 4.29 11.94 24.22
C SER A 498 4.87 10.54 24.41
N PHE A 499 6.02 10.21 23.80
CA PHE A 499 6.71 8.93 24.04
C PHE A 499 7.32 8.81 25.45
N LEU A 500 7.74 9.90 26.05
CA LEU A 500 8.24 9.91 27.44
C LEU A 500 7.10 9.84 28.45
N GLN A 501 5.93 10.38 28.14
CA GLN A 501 4.72 10.38 28.95
C GLN A 501 3.76 9.23 28.62
N ALA A 502 3.86 8.65 27.39
CA ALA A 502 3.02 7.55 26.96
C ALA A 502 3.43 6.28 27.64
N GLY A 503 2.54 5.79 28.48
CA GLY A 503 2.46 4.42 28.85
C GLY A 503 3.17 4.07 30.12
N ASP A 504 2.41 3.96 31.19
CA ASP A 504 2.73 3.01 32.24
C ASP A 504 2.80 1.63 31.60
N MET A 505 3.92 0.95 31.79
CA MET A 505 3.98 -0.48 31.52
C MET A 505 2.96 -1.12 32.45
N THR A 506 1.80 -1.46 31.89
CA THR A 506 0.74 -2.08 32.68
C THR A 506 1.17 -3.50 33.05
N ALA A 507 0.91 -3.91 34.28
CA ALA A 507 1.27 -5.25 34.78
C ALA A 507 0.57 -6.37 34.01
N ASP A 508 -0.56 -6.07 33.33
CA ASP A 508 -1.32 -6.98 32.46
C ASP A 508 -0.72 -7.13 31.05
N GLY A 509 0.34 -6.36 30.73
CA GLY A 509 1.01 -6.40 29.42
C GLY A 509 0.28 -5.67 28.28
N SER A 510 -0.77 -4.91 28.58
CA SER A 510 -1.53 -4.13 27.57
C SER A 510 -0.83 -2.82 27.17
N GLY A 511 0.11 -2.34 27.99
CA GLY A 511 0.89 -1.13 27.75
C GLY A 511 2.00 -1.32 26.70
N MET A 512 2.64 -0.21 26.31
CA MET A 512 3.76 -0.21 25.37
C MET A 512 5.11 -0.12 26.09
N TYR A 513 6.18 -0.52 25.41
CA TYR A 513 7.53 -0.33 25.92
C TYR A 513 7.85 1.17 26.03
N THR A 514 8.41 1.59 27.19
CA THR A 514 8.80 2.97 27.45
C THR A 514 10.31 3.18 27.33
N ILE A 515 10.74 4.37 26.92
CA ILE A 515 12.18 4.70 26.82
C ILE A 515 12.89 4.53 28.18
N PRO A 516 12.36 5.01 29.31
CA PRO A 516 13.01 4.81 30.63
C PRO A 516 13.22 3.33 30.96
N TYR A 517 12.22 2.47 30.68
CA TYR A 517 12.36 1.03 30.89
C TYR A 517 13.47 0.43 30.02
N LEU A 518 13.52 0.78 28.73
CA LEU A 518 14.52 0.25 27.79
C LEU A 518 15.94 0.70 28.17
N LEU A 519 16.11 1.93 28.65
CA LEU A 519 17.39 2.44 29.15
C LEU A 519 17.86 1.70 30.43
N ALA A 520 16.91 1.34 31.31
CA ALA A 520 17.20 0.55 32.49
C ALA A 520 17.50 -0.93 32.20
N HIS A 521 17.04 -1.43 31.03
CA HIS A 521 17.18 -2.84 30.63
C HIS A 521 17.82 -3.01 29.25
N PRO A 522 19.07 -2.59 29.01
CA PRO A 522 19.68 -2.60 27.67
C PRO A 522 19.81 -4.01 27.07
N LEU A 523 20.00 -5.04 27.88
CA LEU A 523 20.03 -6.43 27.42
C LEU A 523 18.67 -6.88 26.87
N LYS A 524 17.57 -6.37 27.41
CA LYS A 524 16.22 -6.63 26.87
C LYS A 524 16.06 -6.04 25.47
N VAL A 525 16.62 -4.86 25.20
CA VAL A 525 16.65 -4.25 23.87
C VAL A 525 17.38 -5.15 22.88
N VAL A 526 18.60 -5.59 23.23
CA VAL A 526 19.39 -6.51 22.39
C VAL A 526 18.62 -7.80 22.12
N TYR A 527 18.00 -8.37 23.15
CA TYR A 527 17.16 -9.57 23.02
C TYR A 527 15.97 -9.36 22.09
N LEU A 528 15.23 -8.26 22.23
CA LEU A 528 14.08 -7.94 21.37
C LEU A 528 14.49 -7.76 19.91
N TYR A 529 15.59 -7.05 19.65
CA TYR A 529 16.12 -6.87 18.28
C TYR A 529 16.51 -8.22 17.66
N TRP A 530 17.30 -9.02 18.41
CA TRP A 530 17.71 -10.34 17.94
C TRP A 530 16.52 -11.26 17.66
N ASN A 531 15.59 -11.34 18.60
CA ASN A 531 14.42 -12.20 18.48
C ASN A 531 13.49 -11.75 17.33
N THR A 532 13.42 -10.43 17.07
CA THR A 532 12.67 -9.88 15.93
C THR A 532 13.31 -10.31 14.61
N LEU A 533 14.63 -10.20 14.49
CA LEU A 533 15.37 -10.65 13.30
C LEU A 533 15.19 -12.15 13.07
N MET A 534 15.24 -12.96 14.12
CA MET A 534 15.07 -14.41 14.00
C MET A 534 13.64 -14.82 13.62
N LYS A 535 12.63 -14.08 14.08
CA LYS A 535 11.21 -14.42 13.85
C LYS A 535 10.63 -13.78 12.58
N ARG A 536 11.13 -12.62 12.18
CA ARG A 536 10.52 -11.79 11.14
C ARG A 536 11.49 -11.30 10.07
N GLY A 537 12.76 -11.70 10.13
CA GLY A 537 13.80 -11.27 9.18
C GLY A 537 13.50 -11.70 7.74
N ASP A 538 12.95 -12.89 7.56
CA ASP A 538 12.46 -13.39 6.28
C ASP A 538 11.34 -12.51 5.71
N PHE A 539 10.34 -12.17 6.54
CA PHE A 539 9.27 -11.26 6.15
C PHE A 539 9.80 -9.87 5.76
N PHE A 540 10.80 -9.34 6.48
CA PHE A 540 11.37 -8.03 6.13
C PHE A 540 12.03 -8.05 4.77
N LEU A 541 12.80 -9.09 4.46
CA LEU A 541 13.43 -9.25 3.16
C LEU A 541 12.38 -9.50 2.06
N HIS A 542 11.43 -10.39 2.31
CA HIS A 542 10.37 -10.72 1.37
C HIS A 542 9.53 -9.50 1.02
N SER A 543 9.01 -8.78 2.01
CA SER A 543 8.22 -7.57 1.79
C SER A 543 9.03 -6.40 1.20
N PHE A 544 10.33 -6.29 1.51
CA PHE A 544 11.23 -5.32 0.85
C PHE A 544 11.35 -5.56 -0.66
N LEU A 545 11.38 -6.81 -1.08
CA LEU A 545 11.48 -7.19 -2.50
C LEU A 545 10.12 -7.23 -3.21
N GLY A 546 9.03 -6.85 -2.56
CA GLY A 546 7.69 -6.86 -3.13
C GLY A 546 6.97 -8.21 -2.99
N GLY A 547 7.42 -9.05 -2.06
CA GLY A 547 6.80 -10.34 -1.78
C GLY A 547 5.53 -10.24 -0.91
N ALA A 548 5.22 -9.07 -0.35
CA ALA A 548 3.97 -8.79 0.35
C ALA A 548 3.44 -7.44 -0.12
N LEU A 549 2.31 -7.46 -0.80
CA LEU A 549 1.67 -6.31 -1.45
C LEU A 549 0.27 -6.05 -0.88
N SER A 550 -0.43 -5.02 -1.37
CA SER A 550 -1.68 -4.48 -0.83
C SER A 550 -1.48 -4.09 0.64
N TRP A 551 -2.37 -4.45 1.54
CA TRP A 551 -2.21 -4.25 3.01
C TRP A 551 -1.28 -5.33 3.65
N LEU A 552 -0.32 -5.88 2.90
CA LEU A 552 0.57 -7.01 3.23
C LEU A 552 -0.13 -8.38 3.27
N ASP A 553 -1.29 -8.47 2.72
CA ASP A 553 -2.17 -9.64 2.65
C ASP A 553 -2.00 -10.44 1.35
N PHE A 554 -1.40 -9.85 0.31
CA PHE A 554 -1.00 -10.57 -0.90
C PHE A 554 0.43 -11.08 -0.77
N GLU A 555 0.57 -12.35 -0.39
CA GLU A 555 1.88 -13.02 -0.35
C GLU A 555 2.25 -13.57 -1.72
N MET A 556 3.24 -12.94 -2.35
CA MET A 556 3.81 -13.37 -3.62
C MET A 556 4.80 -14.53 -3.42
N SER A 557 5.02 -15.31 -4.47
CA SER A 557 6.01 -16.39 -4.43
C SER A 557 7.42 -15.87 -4.12
N TRP A 558 8.16 -16.58 -3.26
CA TRP A 558 9.58 -16.33 -2.98
C TRP A 558 10.46 -16.36 -4.23
N LEU A 559 10.01 -17.04 -5.31
CA LEU A 559 10.72 -17.07 -6.58
C LEU A 559 10.94 -15.66 -7.14
N PHE A 560 9.93 -14.78 -7.06
CA PHE A 560 10.07 -13.39 -7.48
C PHE A 560 11.09 -12.64 -6.64
N ALA A 561 11.02 -12.77 -5.33
CA ALA A 561 11.97 -12.15 -4.42
C ALA A 561 13.43 -12.54 -4.71
N VAL A 562 13.68 -13.83 -5.00
CA VAL A 562 15.01 -14.33 -5.37
C VAL A 562 15.49 -13.70 -6.68
N VAL A 563 14.61 -13.59 -7.70
CA VAL A 563 14.99 -12.97 -8.99
C VAL A 563 15.26 -11.47 -8.80
N PHE A 564 14.44 -10.75 -8.05
CA PHE A 564 14.67 -9.32 -7.76
C PHE A 564 15.99 -9.11 -7.00
N LEU A 565 16.24 -9.90 -5.95
CA LEU A 565 17.48 -9.83 -5.22
C LEU A 565 18.69 -10.12 -6.11
N GLY A 566 18.60 -11.17 -6.95
CA GLY A 566 19.62 -11.52 -7.94
C GLY A 566 19.87 -10.36 -8.91
N GLY A 567 18.82 -9.76 -9.45
CA GLY A 567 18.89 -8.58 -10.34
C GLY A 567 19.59 -7.41 -9.69
N LEU A 568 19.24 -7.07 -8.44
CA LEU A 568 19.87 -5.99 -7.66
C LEU A 568 21.36 -6.26 -7.42
N LEU A 569 21.73 -7.49 -7.04
CA LEU A 569 23.13 -7.87 -6.81
C LEU A 569 23.95 -7.82 -8.10
N LEU A 570 23.38 -8.26 -9.23
CA LEU A 570 24.02 -8.17 -10.53
C LEU A 570 24.17 -6.69 -10.97
N ALA A 571 23.12 -5.87 -10.76
CA ALA A 571 23.17 -4.44 -11.06
C ALA A 571 24.24 -3.69 -10.24
N ALA A 572 24.43 -4.04 -8.96
CA ALA A 572 25.50 -3.49 -8.11
C ALA A 572 26.91 -3.81 -8.61
N ASN A 573 27.05 -4.86 -9.45
CA ASN A 573 28.32 -5.37 -9.95
C ASN A 573 28.54 -5.14 -11.46
N MET A 574 27.70 -4.32 -12.12
CA MET A 574 27.94 -3.91 -13.51
C MET A 574 29.24 -3.08 -13.60
N GLU A 575 30.17 -3.51 -14.44
CA GLU A 575 31.54 -2.96 -14.51
C GLU A 575 31.57 -1.44 -14.75
N GLU A 576 30.71 -0.94 -15.64
CA GLU A 576 30.61 0.48 -16.00
C GLU A 576 30.05 1.34 -14.88
N ASP A 577 29.35 0.74 -13.91
CA ASP A 577 28.47 1.44 -12.97
C ASP A 577 28.75 1.08 -11.49
N ARG A 578 29.75 0.22 -11.26
CA ARG A 578 30.08 -0.30 -9.92
C ARG A 578 30.65 0.76 -9.00
N PHE A 579 30.19 0.76 -7.74
CA PHE A 579 30.74 1.59 -6.69
C PHE A 579 32.13 1.14 -6.25
N VAL A 580 33.13 2.00 -6.46
CA VAL A 580 34.50 1.77 -6.02
C VAL A 580 34.84 2.78 -4.91
N GLY A 581 34.31 2.55 -3.72
CA GLY A 581 34.62 3.35 -2.53
C GLY A 581 35.80 2.80 -1.73
N ASN A 582 36.52 3.68 -1.04
CA ASN A 582 37.55 3.28 -0.09
C ASN A 582 36.92 2.66 1.18
N ARG A 583 37.76 1.99 2.02
CA ARG A 583 37.26 1.30 3.23
C ARG A 583 36.49 2.23 4.19
N LYS A 584 36.97 3.49 4.35
CA LYS A 584 36.31 4.48 5.23
C LYS A 584 34.92 4.85 4.72
N GLN A 585 34.78 5.03 3.39
CA GLN A 585 33.51 5.32 2.75
C GLN A 585 32.52 4.17 2.92
N LYS A 586 32.96 2.93 2.69
CA LYS A 586 32.11 1.74 2.88
C LYS A 586 31.67 1.58 4.33
N ILE A 587 32.56 1.80 5.30
CA ILE A 587 32.21 1.75 6.73
C ILE A 587 31.22 2.86 7.07
N CYS A 588 31.40 4.08 6.58
CA CYS A 588 30.48 5.20 6.81
C CYS A 588 29.07 4.88 6.26
N MET A 589 28.98 4.35 5.04
CA MET A 589 27.69 3.94 4.45
C MET A 589 27.03 2.82 5.26
N ALA A 590 27.80 1.78 5.63
CA ALA A 590 27.30 0.67 6.42
C ALA A 590 26.80 1.14 7.79
N ALA A 591 27.57 2.02 8.46
CA ALA A 591 27.17 2.60 9.74
C ALA A 591 25.91 3.45 9.62
N ALA A 592 25.80 4.30 8.59
CA ALA A 592 24.60 5.10 8.34
C ALA A 592 23.34 4.23 8.16
N CYS A 593 23.45 3.18 7.36
CA CYS A 593 22.34 2.24 7.14
C CYS A 593 22.00 1.44 8.40
N ALA A 594 23.00 0.91 9.09
CA ALA A 594 22.79 0.10 10.31
C ALA A 594 22.17 0.93 11.45
N LEU A 595 22.64 2.16 11.67
CA LEU A 595 22.09 3.06 12.67
C LEU A 595 20.64 3.46 12.32
N SER A 596 20.35 3.77 11.05
CA SER A 596 18.97 4.08 10.62
C SER A 596 18.05 2.88 10.79
N ALA A 597 18.50 1.67 10.41
CA ALA A 597 17.74 0.44 10.66
C ALA A 597 17.50 0.23 12.17
N GLY A 598 18.51 0.46 13.01
CA GLY A 598 18.36 0.40 14.47
C GLY A 598 17.32 1.39 15.00
N LEU A 599 17.29 2.63 14.47
CA LEU A 599 16.29 3.63 14.87
C LEU A 599 14.88 3.28 14.38
N ILE A 600 14.73 2.65 13.20
CA ILE A 600 13.43 2.10 12.74
C ILE A 600 12.91 1.07 13.74
N PHE A 601 13.77 0.13 14.18
CA PHE A 601 13.41 -0.87 15.19
C PHE A 601 13.01 -0.21 16.51
N LEU A 602 13.80 0.78 16.97
CA LEU A 602 13.51 1.50 18.22
C LEU A 602 12.18 2.25 18.15
N SER A 603 11.92 2.94 17.04
CA SER A 603 10.67 3.67 16.81
C SER A 603 9.45 2.74 16.91
N MET A 604 9.51 1.56 16.28
CA MET A 604 8.44 0.58 16.33
C MET A 604 8.33 -0.11 17.69
N LEU A 605 9.45 -0.27 18.39
CA LEU A 605 9.45 -0.84 19.75
C LEU A 605 8.69 0.07 20.73
N VAL A 606 8.93 1.39 20.66
CA VAL A 606 8.31 2.35 21.59
C VAL A 606 6.91 2.78 21.13
N GLY A 607 6.70 2.93 19.81
CA GLY A 607 5.46 3.49 19.26
C GLY A 607 4.38 2.48 18.92
N TYR A 608 4.70 1.17 18.83
CA TYR A 608 3.75 0.19 18.28
C TYR A 608 3.75 -1.17 19.00
N THR A 609 4.80 -1.50 19.77
CA THR A 609 4.96 -2.83 20.35
C THR A 609 4.45 -2.90 21.79
N LYS A 610 3.50 -3.81 22.04
CA LYS A 610 3.00 -4.08 23.39
C LYS A 610 4.09 -4.73 24.26
N ASN A 611 4.10 -4.39 25.57
CA ASN A 611 5.15 -4.80 26.50
C ASN A 611 5.12 -6.31 26.88
N ASN A 612 4.03 -7.03 26.57
CA ASN A 612 3.93 -8.49 26.73
C ASN A 612 4.59 -9.28 25.58
N LEU A 613 5.00 -8.60 24.52
CA LEU A 613 5.59 -9.26 23.36
C LEU A 613 7.12 -9.38 23.51
N ASN A 614 7.64 -10.44 22.93
CA ASN A 614 9.07 -10.73 22.96
C ASN A 614 9.75 -10.47 21.59
N TYR A 615 9.08 -9.77 20.68
CA TYR A 615 9.58 -9.29 19.39
C TYR A 615 8.89 -7.96 19.03
N ILE A 616 9.48 -7.19 18.12
CA ILE A 616 8.99 -5.87 17.71
C ILE A 616 7.94 -6.05 16.61
N GLN A 617 6.76 -5.46 16.81
CA GLN A 617 5.68 -5.45 15.83
C GLN A 617 5.76 -4.24 14.90
N GLY A 618 5.03 -4.30 13.77
CA GLY A 618 4.79 -3.17 12.87
C GLY A 618 5.91 -2.87 11.87
N ILE A 619 7.08 -3.54 11.96
CA ILE A 619 8.17 -3.34 10.99
C ILE A 619 7.80 -3.98 9.66
N GLN A 620 7.99 -3.20 8.58
CA GLN A 620 7.69 -3.60 7.20
C GLN A 620 8.88 -3.34 6.28
N GLY A 621 9.03 -4.15 5.21
CA GLY A 621 10.12 -4.01 4.25
C GLY A 621 10.20 -2.63 3.59
N ARG A 622 9.07 -1.95 3.37
CA ARG A 622 9.01 -0.59 2.80
C ARG A 622 9.81 0.45 3.60
N TYR A 623 9.98 0.26 4.90
CA TYR A 623 10.75 1.21 5.74
C TYR A 623 12.25 1.21 5.43
N PHE A 624 12.75 0.17 4.75
CA PHE A 624 14.16 0.08 4.35
C PHE A 624 14.43 0.62 2.94
N LEU A 625 13.40 0.96 2.15
CA LEU A 625 13.57 1.54 0.80
C LEU A 625 14.43 2.81 0.79
N PRO A 626 14.27 3.77 1.73
CA PRO A 626 15.13 4.96 1.78
C PRO A 626 16.62 4.64 1.94
N LEU A 627 16.95 3.49 2.56
CA LEU A 627 18.33 3.05 2.80
C LEU A 627 18.88 2.22 1.62
N ALA A 628 17.99 1.66 0.80
CA ALA A 628 18.34 0.64 -0.17
C ALA A 628 19.46 1.02 -1.13
N PRO A 629 19.49 2.22 -1.77
CA PRO A 629 20.58 2.56 -2.68
C PRO A 629 21.93 2.58 -1.99
N ALA A 630 22.02 3.12 -0.77
CA ALA A 630 23.26 3.17 -0.01
C ALA A 630 23.71 1.77 0.44
N PHE A 631 22.79 0.96 0.94
CA PHE A 631 23.08 -0.39 1.40
C PHE A 631 23.49 -1.33 0.25
N LEU A 632 22.72 -1.34 -0.85
CA LEU A 632 22.94 -2.24 -1.97
C LEU A 632 24.23 -1.91 -2.76
N LEU A 633 24.65 -0.64 -2.79
CA LEU A 633 25.94 -0.28 -3.36
C LEU A 633 27.13 -0.95 -2.64
N LEU A 634 26.99 -1.32 -1.36
CA LEU A 634 28.01 -2.04 -0.61
C LEU A 634 28.22 -3.49 -1.12
N ALA A 635 27.24 -4.06 -1.83
CA ALA A 635 27.33 -5.38 -2.45
C ALA A 635 28.27 -5.40 -3.65
N GLY A 636 28.69 -4.22 -4.15
CA GLY A 636 29.68 -4.10 -5.22
C GLY A 636 31.03 -4.68 -4.82
N ASN A 637 31.48 -5.72 -5.54
CA ASN A 637 32.77 -6.39 -5.30
C ASN A 637 33.52 -6.64 -6.61
N LYS A 638 34.77 -7.06 -6.50
CA LYS A 638 35.64 -7.33 -7.66
C LYS A 638 35.57 -8.79 -8.17
N MET A 639 34.85 -9.65 -7.47
CA MET A 639 34.76 -11.09 -7.83
C MET A 639 33.66 -11.33 -8.86
N ILE A 640 32.58 -10.52 -8.81
CA ILE A 640 31.46 -10.62 -9.74
C ILE A 640 31.68 -9.59 -10.85
N HIS A 641 31.75 -10.05 -12.08
CA HIS A 641 31.92 -9.22 -13.28
C HIS A 641 30.67 -9.32 -14.15
N VAL A 642 29.89 -8.25 -14.24
CA VAL A 642 28.75 -8.16 -15.14
C VAL A 642 29.12 -7.23 -16.29
N GLN A 643 29.27 -7.82 -17.47
CA GLN A 643 29.65 -7.09 -18.68
C GLN A 643 28.47 -6.29 -19.22
N ARG A 644 28.76 -5.29 -20.03
CA ARG A 644 27.77 -4.39 -20.64
C ARG A 644 26.74 -5.14 -21.49
N GLU A 645 27.15 -6.18 -22.18
CA GLU A 645 26.32 -7.01 -23.04
C GLU A 645 25.22 -7.73 -22.27
N GLN A 646 25.48 -8.10 -21.00
CA GLN A 646 24.55 -8.79 -20.12
C GLN A 646 23.48 -7.87 -19.53
N ARG A 647 23.68 -6.54 -19.57
CA ARG A 647 22.77 -5.55 -18.99
C ARG A 647 21.32 -5.72 -19.48
N ALA A 648 21.16 -5.86 -20.81
CA ALA A 648 19.84 -5.99 -21.41
C ALA A 648 19.10 -7.26 -20.94
N ALA A 649 19.81 -8.38 -20.85
CA ALA A 649 19.24 -9.63 -20.37
C ALA A 649 18.81 -9.53 -18.89
N ILE A 650 19.65 -8.95 -18.03
CA ILE A 650 19.33 -8.76 -16.60
C ILE A 650 18.10 -7.88 -16.43
N TRP A 651 18.02 -6.74 -17.16
CA TRP A 651 16.86 -5.89 -17.12
C TRP A 651 15.59 -6.58 -17.61
N MET A 652 15.65 -7.29 -18.74
CA MET A 652 14.48 -8.02 -19.25
C MET A 652 14.04 -9.12 -18.29
N THR A 653 14.96 -9.84 -17.64
CA THR A 653 14.61 -10.84 -16.62
C THR A 653 13.83 -10.20 -15.46
N VAL A 654 14.30 -9.07 -14.94
CA VAL A 654 13.62 -8.34 -13.83
C VAL A 654 12.24 -7.87 -14.29
N LEU A 655 12.12 -7.25 -15.47
CA LEU A 655 10.85 -6.69 -15.96
C LEU A 655 9.82 -7.76 -16.34
N VAL A 656 10.26 -8.90 -16.89
CA VAL A 656 9.38 -10.06 -17.12
C VAL A 656 8.91 -10.64 -15.78
N THR A 657 9.78 -10.65 -14.78
CA THR A 657 9.39 -11.08 -13.41
C THR A 657 8.33 -10.16 -12.82
N GLU A 658 8.41 -8.84 -13.05
CA GLU A 658 7.34 -7.88 -12.68
C GLU A 658 6.02 -8.22 -13.37
N ILE A 659 6.05 -8.53 -14.67
CA ILE A 659 4.84 -8.94 -15.41
C ILE A 659 4.21 -10.19 -14.80
N LEU A 660 5.02 -11.20 -14.49
CA LEU A 660 4.54 -12.43 -13.88
C LEU A 660 3.98 -12.21 -12.47
N LEU A 661 4.61 -11.32 -11.69
CA LEU A 661 4.13 -10.92 -10.37
C LEU A 661 2.76 -10.21 -10.48
N VAL A 662 2.62 -9.28 -11.42
CA VAL A 662 1.33 -8.60 -11.68
C VAL A 662 0.24 -9.59 -12.07
N LEU A 663 0.55 -10.58 -12.91
CA LEU A 663 -0.39 -11.65 -13.28
C LEU A 663 -0.76 -12.53 -12.08
N GLN A 664 0.19 -12.86 -11.19
CA GLN A 664 -0.12 -13.58 -9.96
C GLN A 664 -1.02 -12.74 -9.04
N ALA A 665 -0.72 -11.45 -8.85
CA ALA A 665 -1.55 -10.57 -8.04
C ALA A 665 -2.97 -10.45 -8.61
N ALA A 666 -3.12 -10.27 -9.93
CA ALA A 666 -4.42 -10.23 -10.60
C ALA A 666 -5.21 -11.54 -10.42
N ALA A 667 -4.51 -12.69 -10.40
CA ALA A 667 -5.13 -13.97 -10.14
C ALA A 667 -5.62 -14.08 -8.68
N MET A 668 -4.90 -13.52 -7.72
CA MET A 668 -5.29 -13.51 -6.30
C MET A 668 -6.50 -12.60 -6.06
N THR A 669 -6.58 -11.44 -6.70
CA THR A 669 -7.74 -10.54 -6.62
C THR A 669 -9.02 -11.16 -7.18
N GLY A 670 -8.92 -12.11 -8.10
CA GLY A 670 -10.06 -12.85 -8.65
C GLY A 670 -10.53 -14.03 -7.79
N MET A 671 -9.85 -14.34 -6.70
CA MET A 671 -10.10 -15.53 -5.87
C MET A 671 -10.91 -15.24 -4.60
N VAL A 672 -11.07 -13.99 -4.21
CA VAL A 672 -11.72 -13.56 -2.95
C VAL A 672 -13.18 -13.22 -3.17
#